data_841929175faf230f15715fcc94cfb398
#
_entry.id   841929175faf230f15715fcc94cfb398
#
_cell.length_a   1.000
_cell.length_b   1.000
_cell.length_c   1.000
_cell.angle_alpha   90.00
_cell.angle_beta   90.00
_cell.angle_gamma   90.00
#
_symmetry.space_group_name_H-M   'P 1'
#
loop_
_entity.id
_entity.type
_entity.pdbx_description
1 polymer ?
#
loop_
_entity_poly.entity_id
_entity_poly.type
_entity_poly.pdbx_seq_one_letter_code
_entity_poly.pdbx_strand_id
1 'polypeptide(L)'
;MPVSTAPIARKAQGPDPYAWLQERDSAEVLDYLKAENAWQEAQLADQKALRDSLFEEIKGRILETDLSLPSPWGPYLYYTRTTAGDEYARHYRCRRPADDSNQVDDSSEELLLDPNVLANGGFFSLGAFSISPDHQRLAYSLDTSGEEIYTLYVKELATGKVSELEFEDCDGSMTWANDSLTLFFGELDDTHRPHKLYRYRLDGTAAQEVFHEPDGRFFLHCYRSSSERQLLLSLGSKTTSEVWALDADQPHLAFTCLAPRVEDHEYDVDHGQLNGAWTWFIRSNRDGINYALFVATDIGDVPTEGEWQNLIPHRDDVMLDGVSLNTSAMTLSLRIGGLPVIEVHPEGLPVYRVELPDAAYSLYVQNSLEFVSDKIRLRYEALNRPAQVRQLELANGAQQVLKETPVLGVFNADDYVSQRLWATSADGTQVPISLVVKRDQLGKPTPLYLYGYGAYGSSLDPWFSHARLSLLDRGVAFAIAHVRGGGELGEAWYRNGKQEHKQNTFSDFIACAEHLIAEGLTTSRQLVISGGSAGGLLIGAVLNQRPALFQAAIAEVPFVDVLNTMLDPELPLTITEYDEWGNPQEPEVYERIKAYAPYENVSAQAYPHLLVIAGYNDSRVQYWEAAKWVAKLRDTKTDDNLLLLKTELGAGHGGMSGRYQGLRDVALEYGFVFKALGLV
;
A
#
# COMPACT_ATOMS: atom_id res chain seq x y z
N MET A 1 -0.21 -31.60 24.50
CA MET A 1 1.20 -31.83 24.90
C MET A 1 2.00 -30.75 24.18
N PRO A 2 3.03 -30.18 24.77
CA PRO A 2 3.87 -29.21 24.04
C PRO A 2 4.47 -29.90 22.82
N VAL A 3 4.41 -29.22 21.68
CA VAL A 3 5.03 -29.66 20.42
C VAL A 3 6.53 -29.63 20.62
N SER A 4 7.19 -30.79 20.63
CA SER A 4 8.61 -30.91 20.99
C SER A 4 9.55 -30.97 19.79
N THR A 5 9.01 -31.11 18.59
CA THR A 5 9.80 -31.23 17.35
C THR A 5 9.16 -30.36 16.25
N ALA A 6 10.02 -29.70 15.45
CA ALA A 6 9.57 -28.95 14.29
C ALA A 6 8.86 -29.90 13.29
N PRO A 7 7.80 -29.42 12.62
CA PRO A 7 7.17 -30.16 11.53
C PRO A 7 8.16 -30.41 10.41
N ILE A 8 8.10 -31.60 9.81
CA ILE A 8 8.92 -31.96 8.65
C ILE A 8 7.98 -32.21 7.48
N ALA A 9 8.09 -31.38 6.44
CA ALA A 9 7.36 -31.62 5.21
C ALA A 9 7.91 -32.85 4.49
N ARG A 10 7.03 -33.71 3.96
CA ARG A 10 7.46 -34.82 3.14
C ARG A 10 8.08 -34.33 1.83
N LYS A 11 9.04 -35.08 1.30
CA LYS A 11 9.59 -34.85 -0.03
C LYS A 11 8.87 -35.72 -1.05
N ALA A 12 8.19 -35.08 -2.00
CA ALA A 12 7.62 -35.77 -3.16
C ALA A 12 8.70 -36.06 -4.21
N GLN A 13 8.42 -37.00 -5.11
CA GLN A 13 9.26 -37.19 -6.29
C GLN A 13 9.00 -36.12 -7.32
N GLY A 14 10.04 -35.53 -7.90
CA GLY A 14 9.90 -34.48 -8.90
C GLY A 14 10.99 -33.40 -8.78
N PRO A 15 10.97 -32.43 -9.66
CA PRO A 15 11.94 -31.33 -9.65
C PRO A 15 11.77 -30.43 -8.41
N ASP A 16 10.56 -30.26 -7.93
CA ASP A 16 10.23 -29.56 -6.69
C ASP A 16 9.65 -30.54 -5.66
N PRO A 17 10.41 -30.90 -4.63
CA PRO A 17 9.96 -31.89 -3.65
C PRO A 17 8.84 -31.40 -2.73
N TYR A 18 8.54 -30.11 -2.72
CA TYR A 18 7.52 -29.49 -1.88
C TYR A 18 6.31 -28.96 -2.68
N ALA A 19 6.22 -29.23 -3.99
CA ALA A 19 5.11 -28.80 -4.86
C ALA A 19 3.72 -29.23 -4.35
N TRP A 20 3.62 -30.37 -3.61
CA TRP A 20 2.38 -30.84 -3.01
C TRP A 20 1.72 -29.84 -2.04
N LEU A 21 2.49 -28.87 -1.50
CA LEU A 21 1.95 -27.78 -0.65
C LEU A 21 1.04 -26.81 -1.41
N GLN A 22 1.01 -26.87 -2.75
CA GLN A 22 0.08 -26.10 -3.59
C GLN A 22 -1.34 -26.71 -3.62
N GLU A 23 -1.53 -27.96 -3.16
CA GLU A 23 -2.83 -28.61 -3.13
C GLU A 23 -3.70 -28.06 -1.99
N ARG A 24 -4.22 -26.83 -2.19
CA ARG A 24 -4.88 -25.98 -1.18
C ARG A 24 -5.88 -26.73 -0.30
N ASP A 25 -6.81 -27.49 -0.87
CA ASP A 25 -7.89 -28.16 -0.15
C ASP A 25 -7.52 -29.54 0.40
N SER A 26 -6.26 -29.93 0.27
CA SER A 26 -5.75 -31.20 0.79
C SER A 26 -5.71 -31.18 2.32
N ALA A 27 -6.27 -32.21 2.96
CA ALA A 27 -6.18 -32.38 4.41
C ALA A 27 -4.71 -32.46 4.89
N GLU A 28 -3.81 -33.02 4.08
CA GLU A 28 -2.39 -33.12 4.38
C GLU A 28 -1.74 -31.74 4.46
N VAL A 29 -2.07 -30.84 3.52
CA VAL A 29 -1.58 -29.45 3.53
C VAL A 29 -2.08 -28.70 4.76
N LEU A 30 -3.39 -28.74 5.02
CA LEU A 30 -3.97 -28.08 6.18
C LEU A 30 -3.41 -28.60 7.51
N ASP A 31 -3.18 -29.90 7.62
CA ASP A 31 -2.58 -30.49 8.81
C ASP A 31 -1.12 -30.05 8.99
N TYR A 32 -0.35 -29.94 7.90
CA TYR A 32 1.02 -29.43 7.94
C TYR A 32 1.04 -27.95 8.38
N LEU A 33 0.21 -27.09 7.80
CA LEU A 33 0.14 -25.67 8.17
C LEU A 33 -0.27 -25.48 9.64
N LYS A 34 -1.26 -26.25 10.12
CA LYS A 34 -1.65 -26.25 11.54
C LYS A 34 -0.52 -26.74 12.45
N ALA A 35 0.27 -27.71 12.02
CA ALA A 35 1.43 -28.19 12.78
C ALA A 35 2.52 -27.11 12.87
N GLU A 36 2.77 -26.36 11.78
CA GLU A 36 3.68 -25.21 11.77
C GLU A 36 3.21 -24.11 12.72
N ASN A 37 1.93 -23.75 12.69
CA ASN A 37 1.33 -22.77 13.62
C ASN A 37 1.51 -23.24 15.08
N ALA A 38 1.26 -24.50 15.37
CA ALA A 38 1.44 -25.08 16.71
C ALA A 38 2.91 -25.07 17.15
N TRP A 39 3.84 -25.32 16.23
CA TRP A 39 5.27 -25.24 16.48
C TRP A 39 5.70 -23.81 16.77
N GLN A 40 5.29 -22.84 15.95
CA GLN A 40 5.58 -21.42 16.15
C GLN A 40 5.09 -20.96 17.53
N GLU A 41 3.84 -21.28 17.91
CA GLU A 41 3.29 -20.90 19.21
C GLU A 41 4.06 -21.56 20.37
N ALA A 42 4.46 -22.82 20.23
CA ALA A 42 5.27 -23.52 21.24
C ALA A 42 6.67 -22.89 21.41
N GLN A 43 7.29 -22.45 20.31
CA GLN A 43 8.61 -21.82 20.36
C GLN A 43 8.57 -20.39 20.94
N LEU A 44 7.44 -19.73 20.87
CA LEU A 44 7.23 -18.38 21.44
C LEU A 44 6.37 -18.40 22.70
N ALA A 45 6.12 -19.57 23.31
CA ALA A 45 5.29 -19.71 24.51
C ALA A 45 5.85 -18.94 25.71
N ASP A 46 7.17 -18.89 25.87
CA ASP A 46 7.87 -18.11 26.90
C ASP A 46 7.72 -16.59 26.72
N GLN A 47 7.38 -16.14 25.50
CA GLN A 47 7.13 -14.73 25.17
C GLN A 47 5.65 -14.31 25.37
N LYS A 48 4.77 -15.23 25.76
CA LYS A 48 3.33 -14.93 25.86
C LYS A 48 3.04 -13.73 26.76
N ALA A 49 3.63 -13.67 27.94
CA ALA A 49 3.43 -12.55 28.87
C ALA A 49 3.91 -11.22 28.29
N LEU A 50 5.06 -11.23 27.57
CA LEU A 50 5.55 -10.04 26.87
C LEU A 50 4.63 -9.63 25.71
N ARG A 51 4.19 -10.58 24.88
CA ARG A 51 3.25 -10.31 23.78
C ARG A 51 1.92 -9.73 24.27
N ASP A 52 1.37 -10.29 25.34
CA ASP A 52 0.16 -9.77 25.97
C ASP A 52 0.38 -8.33 26.51
N SER A 53 1.55 -8.09 27.13
CA SER A 53 1.91 -6.75 27.61
C SER A 53 2.13 -5.75 26.47
N LEU A 54 2.78 -6.15 25.39
CA LEU A 54 2.98 -5.33 24.20
C LEU A 54 1.65 -4.95 23.55
N PHE A 55 0.72 -5.90 23.42
CA PHE A 55 -0.61 -5.63 22.90
C PHE A 55 -1.33 -4.57 23.74
N GLU A 56 -1.37 -4.73 25.08
CA GLU A 56 -2.03 -3.76 25.96
C GLU A 56 -1.31 -2.39 25.96
N GLU A 57 0.01 -2.38 25.88
CA GLU A 57 0.83 -1.17 25.80
C GLU A 57 0.55 -0.40 24.48
N ILE A 58 0.56 -1.07 23.34
CA ILE A 58 0.29 -0.46 22.03
C ILE A 58 -1.14 0.04 21.97
N LYS A 59 -2.10 -0.79 22.39
CA LYS A 59 -3.52 -0.42 22.50
C LYS A 59 -3.72 0.79 23.41
N GLY A 60 -3.06 0.81 24.55
CA GLY A 60 -3.13 1.90 25.53
C GLY A 60 -2.61 3.26 25.03
N ARG A 61 -1.82 3.28 23.94
CA ARG A 61 -1.39 4.53 23.28
C ARG A 61 -2.39 5.06 22.26
N ILE A 62 -3.38 4.27 21.88
CA ILE A 62 -4.36 4.61 20.84
C ILE A 62 -5.61 5.18 21.49
N LEU A 63 -6.11 6.28 20.97
CA LEU A 63 -7.44 6.79 21.35
C LEU A 63 -8.49 5.90 20.68
N GLU A 64 -9.03 4.94 21.45
CA GLU A 64 -9.96 3.94 20.92
C GLU A 64 -11.31 4.52 20.46
N THR A 65 -11.80 5.57 21.16
CA THR A 65 -13.00 6.30 20.76
C THR A 65 -12.57 7.62 20.15
N ASP A 66 -12.64 7.73 18.83
CA ASP A 66 -12.19 8.91 18.09
C ASP A 66 -13.13 9.23 16.93
N LEU A 67 -13.13 10.49 16.54
CA LEU A 67 -13.83 11.03 15.38
C LEU A 67 -12.79 11.42 14.31
N SER A 68 -12.92 10.94 13.07
CA SER A 68 -12.12 11.47 11.97
C SER A 68 -12.43 12.94 11.73
N LEU A 69 -11.50 13.67 11.09
CA LEU A 69 -11.82 15.04 10.69
C LEU A 69 -12.95 15.02 9.64
N PRO A 70 -14.10 15.70 9.87
CA PRO A 70 -15.19 15.70 8.93
C PRO A 70 -14.81 16.30 7.57
N SER A 71 -15.29 15.72 6.49
CA SER A 71 -15.08 16.19 5.11
C SER A 71 -16.39 16.77 4.56
N PRO A 72 -16.41 18.06 4.16
CA PRO A 72 -17.58 18.68 3.59
C PRO A 72 -17.83 18.17 2.18
N TRP A 73 -19.10 17.90 1.84
CA TRP A 73 -19.57 17.67 0.50
C TRP A 73 -21.05 18.04 0.38
N GLY A 74 -21.33 19.04 -0.41
CA GLY A 74 -22.66 19.60 -0.56
C GLY A 74 -23.26 20.00 0.80
N PRO A 75 -24.49 19.52 1.13
CA PRO A 75 -25.18 19.90 2.36
C PRO A 75 -24.74 19.09 3.61
N TYR A 76 -23.72 18.24 3.50
CA TYR A 76 -23.32 17.34 4.56
C TYR A 76 -21.83 17.42 4.90
N LEU A 77 -21.50 16.99 6.14
CA LEU A 77 -20.17 16.58 6.57
C LEU A 77 -20.15 15.05 6.67
N TYR A 78 -19.15 14.41 6.05
CA TYR A 78 -18.93 12.97 6.09
C TYR A 78 -17.74 12.64 6.98
N TYR A 79 -17.87 11.63 7.85
CA TYR A 79 -16.83 11.27 8.81
C TYR A 79 -16.99 9.84 9.31
N THR A 80 -15.97 9.36 10.02
CA THR A 80 -15.99 8.06 10.71
C THR A 80 -15.84 8.24 12.20
N ARG A 81 -16.45 7.34 12.97
CA ARG A 81 -16.25 7.20 14.42
C ARG A 81 -15.73 5.81 14.74
N THR A 82 -14.68 5.74 15.56
CA THR A 82 -14.29 4.52 16.25
C THR A 82 -14.90 4.53 17.65
N THR A 83 -15.19 3.35 18.21
CA THR A 83 -15.66 3.18 19.59
C THR A 83 -14.78 2.13 20.26
N ALA A 84 -14.50 2.31 21.55
CA ALA A 84 -13.72 1.34 22.30
C ALA A 84 -14.36 -0.06 22.23
N GLY A 85 -13.56 -1.06 21.87
CA GLY A 85 -13.99 -2.45 21.72
C GLY A 85 -14.49 -2.83 20.32
N ASP A 86 -14.74 -1.86 19.41
CA ASP A 86 -15.09 -2.14 18.02
C ASP A 86 -13.84 -2.37 17.17
N GLU A 87 -13.91 -3.32 16.26
CA GLU A 87 -12.81 -3.61 15.32
C GLU A 87 -12.73 -2.60 14.18
N TYR A 88 -13.87 -2.02 13.77
CA TYR A 88 -13.98 -1.14 12.61
C TYR A 88 -14.60 0.20 12.95
N ALA A 89 -14.23 1.23 12.20
CA ALA A 89 -14.86 2.54 12.28
C ALA A 89 -16.25 2.49 11.62
N ARG A 90 -17.23 3.16 12.22
CA ARG A 90 -18.55 3.40 11.64
C ARG A 90 -18.55 4.64 10.78
N HIS A 91 -19.30 4.63 9.68
CA HIS A 91 -19.40 5.75 8.76
C HIS A 91 -20.68 6.54 9.02
N TYR A 92 -20.53 7.86 9.12
CA TYR A 92 -21.60 8.80 9.44
C TYR A 92 -21.62 9.99 8.50
N ARG A 93 -22.75 10.70 8.48
CA ARG A 93 -22.84 12.06 8.01
C ARG A 93 -23.71 12.90 8.96
N CYS A 94 -23.53 14.20 8.94
CA CYS A 94 -24.46 15.16 9.55
C CYS A 94 -24.66 16.35 8.63
N ARG A 95 -25.64 17.21 8.93
CA ARG A 95 -25.82 18.44 8.15
C ARG A 95 -24.62 19.38 8.32
N ARG A 96 -24.20 19.98 7.21
CA ARG A 96 -23.11 20.96 7.21
C ARG A 96 -23.56 22.21 7.96
N PRO A 97 -22.78 22.72 8.94
CA PRO A 97 -23.05 23.94 9.64
C PRO A 97 -23.08 25.17 8.72
N ALA A 98 -23.94 26.14 9.02
CA ALA A 98 -24.08 27.38 8.22
C ALA A 98 -22.83 28.28 8.25
N ASP A 99 -21.97 28.10 9.27
CA ASP A 99 -20.70 28.86 9.40
C ASP A 99 -19.52 28.13 8.71
N ASP A 100 -19.81 27.06 7.96
CA ASP A 100 -18.82 26.26 7.24
C ASP A 100 -17.74 25.65 8.15
N SER A 101 -18.02 25.50 9.44
CA SER A 101 -17.13 24.85 10.38
C SER A 101 -17.13 23.32 10.18
N ASN A 102 -16.06 22.66 10.66
CA ASN A 102 -16.00 21.19 10.69
C ASN A 102 -16.66 20.59 11.94
N GLN A 103 -17.56 21.33 12.61
CA GLN A 103 -18.24 20.86 13.80
C GLN A 103 -19.37 19.90 13.44
N VAL A 104 -19.36 18.75 14.08
CA VAL A 104 -20.43 17.74 13.91
C VAL A 104 -21.66 18.18 14.68
N ASP A 105 -22.80 18.18 14.01
CA ASP A 105 -24.11 18.35 14.63
C ASP A 105 -24.71 16.99 14.95
N ASP A 106 -24.53 16.54 16.19
CA ASP A 106 -25.04 15.26 16.68
C ASP A 106 -26.58 15.14 16.54
N SER A 107 -27.32 16.26 16.47
CA SER A 107 -28.79 16.23 16.33
C SER A 107 -29.22 15.81 14.91
N SER A 108 -28.37 15.96 13.94
CA SER A 108 -28.59 15.59 12.52
C SER A 108 -27.73 14.41 12.06
N GLU A 109 -27.04 13.75 13.01
CA GLU A 109 -26.16 12.63 12.68
C GLU A 109 -26.94 11.43 12.13
N GLU A 110 -26.47 10.87 11.02
CA GLU A 110 -27.02 9.69 10.37
C GLU A 110 -25.92 8.64 10.22
N LEU A 111 -26.19 7.40 10.67
CA LEU A 111 -25.33 6.23 10.45
C LEU A 111 -25.51 5.71 9.02
N LEU A 112 -24.46 5.81 8.22
CA LEU A 112 -24.45 5.34 6.84
C LEU A 112 -24.12 3.86 6.72
N LEU A 113 -23.06 3.41 7.43
CA LEU A 113 -22.61 2.01 7.42
C LEU A 113 -21.99 1.64 8.77
N ASP A 114 -22.32 0.45 9.27
CA ASP A 114 -21.67 -0.16 10.44
C ASP A 114 -20.92 -1.43 10.03
N PRO A 115 -19.61 -1.34 9.77
CA PRO A 115 -18.78 -2.48 9.41
C PRO A 115 -18.74 -3.57 10.49
N ASN A 116 -18.90 -3.22 11.79
CA ASN A 116 -18.87 -4.20 12.87
C ASN A 116 -20.06 -5.16 12.80
N VAL A 117 -21.22 -4.66 12.36
CA VAL A 117 -22.42 -5.50 12.14
C VAL A 117 -22.23 -6.38 10.90
N LEU A 118 -21.66 -5.83 9.82
CA LEU A 118 -21.46 -6.54 8.56
C LEU A 118 -20.40 -7.64 8.67
N ALA A 119 -19.32 -7.37 9.39
CA ALA A 119 -18.24 -8.35 9.63
C ALA A 119 -18.73 -9.59 10.41
N ASN A 120 -19.71 -9.42 11.29
CA ASN A 120 -20.29 -10.50 12.10
C ASN A 120 -19.24 -11.43 12.74
N GLY A 121 -18.07 -10.87 13.12
CA GLY A 121 -16.95 -11.58 13.71
C GLY A 121 -16.09 -12.42 12.75
N GLY A 122 -16.34 -12.34 11.44
CA GLY A 122 -15.52 -12.92 10.39
C GLY A 122 -14.51 -11.92 9.78
N PHE A 123 -13.84 -12.35 8.71
CA PHE A 123 -13.05 -11.45 7.89
C PHE A 123 -13.95 -10.40 7.23
N PHE A 124 -13.47 -9.18 7.13
CA PHE A 124 -14.21 -8.06 6.53
C PHE A 124 -13.25 -7.05 5.90
N SER A 125 -13.46 -6.77 4.63
CA SER A 125 -12.81 -5.69 3.91
C SER A 125 -13.87 -4.85 3.18
N LEU A 126 -13.81 -3.54 3.35
CA LEU A 126 -14.64 -2.57 2.63
C LEU A 126 -13.87 -2.12 1.39
N GLY A 127 -14.36 -2.45 0.20
CA GLY A 127 -13.79 -2.00 -1.07
C GLY A 127 -14.22 -0.56 -1.39
N ALA A 128 -15.36 -0.39 -2.06
CA ALA A 128 -15.93 0.93 -2.29
C ALA A 128 -16.78 1.42 -1.11
N PHE A 129 -16.76 2.73 -0.90
CA PHE A 129 -17.75 3.51 -0.14
C PHE A 129 -18.01 4.80 -0.90
N SER A 130 -19.06 4.83 -1.70
CA SER A 130 -19.33 5.88 -2.68
C SER A 130 -20.76 6.43 -2.54
N ILE A 131 -20.87 7.68 -2.13
CA ILE A 131 -22.17 8.38 -2.03
C ILE A 131 -22.58 8.88 -3.42
N SER A 132 -23.86 8.75 -3.76
CA SER A 132 -24.38 9.32 -5.00
C SER A 132 -24.35 10.84 -5.03
N PRO A 133 -24.18 11.51 -6.18
CA PRO A 133 -24.13 12.96 -6.29
C PRO A 133 -25.34 13.69 -5.68
N ASP A 134 -26.52 13.06 -5.65
CA ASP A 134 -27.74 13.60 -5.00
C ASP A 134 -27.79 13.36 -3.48
N HIS A 135 -26.75 12.71 -2.90
CA HIS A 135 -26.67 12.33 -1.48
C HIS A 135 -27.80 11.42 -0.98
N GLN A 136 -28.50 10.71 -1.87
CA GLN A 136 -29.62 9.85 -1.48
C GLN A 136 -29.23 8.39 -1.33
N ARG A 137 -28.10 7.96 -1.89
CA ARG A 137 -27.68 6.57 -1.95
C ARG A 137 -26.24 6.39 -1.56
N LEU A 138 -25.92 5.22 -1.03
CA LEU A 138 -24.56 4.73 -0.79
C LEU A 138 -24.36 3.46 -1.60
N ALA A 139 -23.39 3.47 -2.51
CA ALA A 139 -22.82 2.28 -3.11
C ALA A 139 -21.62 1.81 -2.30
N TYR A 140 -21.56 0.52 -1.98
CA TYR A 140 -20.43 -0.05 -1.25
C TYR A 140 -20.21 -1.50 -1.63
N SER A 141 -19.00 -1.99 -1.42
CA SER A 141 -18.60 -3.35 -1.76
C SER A 141 -17.87 -4.01 -0.60
N LEU A 142 -18.06 -5.34 -0.45
CA LEU A 142 -17.53 -6.10 0.68
C LEU A 142 -16.81 -7.36 0.19
N ASP A 143 -15.61 -7.60 0.72
CA ASP A 143 -14.97 -8.90 0.74
C ASP A 143 -15.05 -9.48 2.16
N THR A 144 -15.58 -10.70 2.28
CA THR A 144 -15.72 -11.44 3.54
C THR A 144 -14.87 -12.71 3.59
N SER A 145 -14.02 -12.92 2.58
CA SER A 145 -13.14 -14.09 2.43
C SER A 145 -11.66 -13.77 2.63
N GLY A 146 -11.24 -12.57 2.25
CA GLY A 146 -9.84 -12.17 2.13
C GLY A 146 -9.22 -12.50 0.76
N GLU A 147 -10.04 -12.93 -0.20
CA GLU A 147 -9.61 -13.26 -1.58
C GLU A 147 -9.63 -12.05 -2.52
N GLU A 148 -10.03 -10.87 -2.01
CA GLU A 148 -10.18 -9.63 -2.79
C GLU A 148 -11.22 -9.73 -3.92
N ILE A 149 -12.25 -10.57 -3.72
CA ILE A 149 -13.45 -10.66 -4.56
C ILE A 149 -14.60 -10.02 -3.80
N TYR A 150 -15.27 -9.06 -4.41
CA TYR A 150 -16.22 -8.21 -3.71
C TYR A 150 -17.66 -8.42 -4.17
N THR A 151 -18.58 -8.44 -3.21
CA THR A 151 -20.02 -8.32 -3.44
C THR A 151 -20.42 -6.86 -3.40
N LEU A 152 -21.23 -6.41 -4.36
CA LEU A 152 -21.65 -5.03 -4.53
C LEU A 152 -23.03 -4.76 -3.94
N TYR A 153 -23.20 -3.63 -3.25
CA TYR A 153 -24.43 -3.22 -2.59
C TYR A 153 -24.78 -1.77 -2.89
N VAL A 154 -26.08 -1.48 -2.94
CA VAL A 154 -26.60 -0.11 -2.93
C VAL A 154 -27.61 0.03 -1.79
N LYS A 155 -27.40 1.04 -0.95
CA LYS A 155 -28.28 1.42 0.17
C LYS A 155 -29.00 2.72 -0.13
N GLU A 156 -30.33 2.72 -0.05
CA GLU A 156 -31.12 3.95 -0.05
C GLU A 156 -31.06 4.57 1.35
N LEU A 157 -30.54 5.76 1.50
CA LEU A 157 -30.27 6.36 2.81
C LEU A 157 -31.54 6.76 3.55
N ALA A 158 -32.56 7.24 2.83
CA ALA A 158 -33.83 7.64 3.44
C ALA A 158 -34.63 6.50 4.06
N THR A 159 -34.55 5.29 3.46
CA THR A 159 -35.34 4.11 3.87
C THR A 159 -34.51 3.09 4.62
N GLY A 160 -33.18 3.14 4.46
CA GLY A 160 -32.25 2.12 4.93
C GLY A 160 -32.29 0.81 4.11
N LYS A 161 -33.08 0.76 3.03
CA LYS A 161 -33.19 -0.43 2.18
C LYS A 161 -31.84 -0.68 1.49
N VAL A 162 -31.33 -1.90 1.60
CA VAL A 162 -30.15 -2.39 0.91
C VAL A 162 -30.57 -3.33 -0.21
N SER A 163 -29.97 -3.16 -1.37
CA SER A 163 -30.06 -4.08 -2.50
C SER A 163 -28.66 -4.59 -2.83
N GLU A 164 -28.50 -5.90 -2.89
CA GLU A 164 -27.33 -6.56 -3.45
C GLU A 164 -27.43 -6.54 -4.97
N LEU A 165 -26.33 -6.23 -5.63
CA LEU A 165 -26.27 -6.36 -7.10
C LEU A 165 -25.84 -7.79 -7.40
N GLU A 166 -26.69 -8.51 -8.16
CA GLU A 166 -26.43 -9.89 -8.56
C GLU A 166 -25.31 -9.93 -9.62
N PHE A 167 -24.08 -9.74 -9.17
CA PHE A 167 -22.87 -9.77 -9.99
C PHE A 167 -21.78 -10.53 -9.25
N GLU A 168 -21.07 -11.42 -9.94
CA GLU A 168 -20.00 -12.23 -9.41
C GLU A 168 -18.64 -11.64 -9.83
N ASP A 169 -17.58 -11.99 -9.12
CA ASP A 169 -16.18 -11.67 -9.44
C ASP A 169 -15.89 -10.17 -9.66
N CYS A 170 -16.38 -9.31 -8.77
CA CYS A 170 -16.13 -7.88 -8.86
C CYS A 170 -14.82 -7.47 -8.17
N ASP A 171 -14.14 -6.46 -8.73
CA ASP A 171 -12.92 -5.85 -8.19
C ASP A 171 -13.17 -4.93 -6.97
N GLY A 172 -14.44 -4.70 -6.64
CA GLY A 172 -14.87 -3.86 -5.53
C GLY A 172 -14.97 -2.38 -5.85
N SER A 173 -14.54 -1.91 -7.02
CA SER A 173 -14.69 -0.50 -7.41
C SER A 173 -16.14 -0.16 -7.80
N MET A 174 -16.61 1.06 -7.45
CA MET A 174 -17.95 1.54 -7.80
C MET A 174 -17.93 3.06 -8.01
N THR A 175 -18.29 3.51 -9.21
CA THR A 175 -18.26 4.93 -9.59
C THR A 175 -19.63 5.40 -10.09
N TRP A 176 -20.17 6.47 -9.47
CA TRP A 176 -21.43 7.08 -9.87
C TRP A 176 -21.28 8.02 -11.07
N ALA A 177 -22.25 7.98 -11.97
CA ALA A 177 -22.51 9.07 -12.89
C ALA A 177 -23.30 10.22 -12.19
N ASN A 178 -23.37 11.39 -12.84
CA ASN A 178 -24.05 12.57 -12.28
C ASN A 178 -25.57 12.41 -12.16
N ASP A 179 -26.18 11.48 -12.89
CA ASP A 179 -27.60 11.18 -12.79
C ASP A 179 -28.00 10.51 -11.46
N SER A 180 -27.04 10.13 -10.63
CA SER A 180 -27.23 9.43 -9.34
C SER A 180 -27.98 8.09 -9.44
N LEU A 181 -28.14 7.55 -10.64
CA LEU A 181 -28.85 6.31 -10.96
C LEU A 181 -27.97 5.31 -11.68
N THR A 182 -26.90 5.77 -12.31
CA THR A 182 -25.99 4.92 -13.08
C THR A 182 -24.68 4.71 -12.33
N LEU A 183 -24.29 3.44 -12.19
CA LEU A 183 -23.04 2.98 -11.59
C LEU A 183 -22.15 2.32 -12.64
N PHE A 184 -20.85 2.51 -12.48
CA PHE A 184 -19.82 1.76 -13.20
C PHE A 184 -19.00 0.94 -12.21
N PHE A 185 -18.69 -0.32 -12.56
CA PHE A 185 -17.88 -1.23 -11.74
C PHE A 185 -17.13 -2.23 -12.62
N GLY A 186 -16.03 -2.79 -12.06
CA GLY A 186 -15.15 -3.72 -12.73
C GLY A 186 -15.47 -5.19 -12.44
N GLU A 187 -15.27 -6.06 -13.43
CA GLU A 187 -15.29 -7.52 -13.30
C GLU A 187 -13.85 -8.04 -13.37
N LEU A 188 -13.51 -8.97 -12.48
CA LEU A 188 -12.24 -9.70 -12.49
C LEU A 188 -12.30 -10.87 -13.48
N ASP A 189 -11.16 -11.18 -14.11
CA ASP A 189 -10.97 -12.44 -14.79
C ASP A 189 -10.45 -13.55 -13.85
N ASP A 190 -10.28 -14.76 -14.36
CA ASP A 190 -9.80 -15.92 -13.59
C ASP A 190 -8.42 -15.70 -12.96
N THR A 191 -7.67 -14.67 -13.39
CA THR A 191 -6.36 -14.30 -12.85
C THR A 191 -6.41 -13.08 -11.90
N HIS A 192 -7.57 -12.74 -11.36
CA HIS A 192 -7.82 -11.59 -10.45
C HIS A 192 -7.50 -10.23 -11.06
N ARG A 193 -7.61 -10.09 -12.38
CA ARG A 193 -7.38 -8.86 -13.09
C ARG A 193 -8.72 -8.19 -13.46
N PRO A 194 -9.01 -6.94 -13.06
CA PRO A 194 -10.16 -6.21 -13.58
C PRO A 194 -9.98 -5.98 -15.08
N HIS A 195 -10.84 -6.62 -15.89
CA HIS A 195 -10.71 -6.66 -17.34
C HIS A 195 -11.94 -6.16 -18.10
N LYS A 196 -13.10 -6.08 -17.46
CA LYS A 196 -14.30 -5.52 -18.04
C LYS A 196 -14.89 -4.44 -17.16
N LEU A 197 -15.46 -3.41 -17.79
CA LEU A 197 -16.26 -2.39 -17.15
C LEU A 197 -17.72 -2.58 -17.49
N TYR A 198 -18.54 -2.59 -16.45
CA TYR A 198 -20.00 -2.64 -16.58
C TYR A 198 -20.64 -1.31 -16.20
N ARG A 199 -21.73 -1.00 -16.91
CA ARG A 199 -22.64 0.07 -16.57
C ARG A 199 -23.95 -0.55 -16.06
N TYR A 200 -24.36 -0.18 -14.88
CA TYR A 200 -25.59 -0.65 -14.25
C TYR A 200 -26.48 0.53 -13.88
N ARG A 201 -27.78 0.43 -14.22
CA ARG A 201 -28.75 1.45 -13.90
C ARG A 201 -29.76 0.94 -12.88
N LEU A 202 -29.98 1.71 -11.79
CA LEU A 202 -30.84 1.32 -10.65
C LEU A 202 -32.33 1.23 -10.98
N ASP A 203 -32.77 1.51 -12.20
CA ASP A 203 -34.16 1.39 -12.65
C ASP A 203 -34.57 -0.03 -13.06
N GLY A 204 -33.70 -1.03 -12.85
CA GLY A 204 -33.94 -2.44 -13.13
C GLY A 204 -33.51 -2.89 -14.52
N THR A 205 -32.77 -2.05 -15.25
CA THR A 205 -32.11 -2.46 -16.50
C THR A 205 -30.93 -3.39 -16.15
N ALA A 206 -30.78 -4.48 -16.92
CA ALA A 206 -29.65 -5.38 -16.73
C ALA A 206 -28.30 -4.64 -16.90
N ALA A 207 -27.28 -5.06 -16.15
CA ALA A 207 -25.92 -4.53 -16.32
C ALA A 207 -25.44 -4.76 -17.76
N GLN A 208 -24.78 -3.75 -18.31
CA GLN A 208 -24.26 -3.74 -19.66
C GLN A 208 -22.74 -3.63 -19.65
N GLU A 209 -22.05 -4.57 -20.27
CA GLU A 209 -20.65 -4.44 -20.59
C GLU A 209 -20.44 -3.24 -21.51
N VAL A 210 -19.60 -2.30 -21.10
CA VAL A 210 -19.30 -1.07 -21.87
C VAL A 210 -17.84 -0.97 -22.29
N PHE A 211 -16.99 -1.80 -21.70
CA PHE A 211 -15.59 -1.89 -22.09
C PHE A 211 -15.03 -3.28 -21.76
N HIS A 212 -14.11 -3.77 -22.59
CA HIS A 212 -13.36 -5.01 -22.37
C HIS A 212 -11.90 -4.81 -22.74
N GLU A 213 -11.00 -5.09 -21.80
CA GLU A 213 -9.54 -5.07 -21.99
C GLU A 213 -9.02 -6.50 -22.20
N PRO A 214 -8.67 -6.90 -23.42
CA PRO A 214 -8.24 -8.26 -23.73
C PRO A 214 -6.77 -8.54 -23.41
N ASP A 215 -5.90 -7.49 -23.28
CA ASP A 215 -4.48 -7.69 -22.98
C ASP A 215 -4.30 -7.98 -21.49
N GLY A 216 -3.85 -9.20 -21.18
CA GLY A 216 -3.65 -9.68 -19.81
C GLY A 216 -2.68 -8.87 -18.94
N ARG A 217 -1.90 -7.95 -19.52
CA ARG A 217 -1.00 -7.07 -18.78
C ARG A 217 -1.70 -5.86 -18.15
N PHE A 218 -2.89 -5.46 -18.68
CA PHE A 218 -3.55 -4.21 -18.32
C PHE A 218 -4.68 -4.43 -17.33
N PHE A 219 -4.68 -3.60 -16.29
CA PHE A 219 -5.81 -3.40 -15.38
C PHE A 219 -6.69 -2.26 -15.87
N LEU A 220 -7.98 -2.32 -15.60
CA LEU A 220 -8.87 -1.19 -15.80
C LEU A 220 -9.37 -0.61 -14.47
N HIS A 221 -9.56 0.71 -14.44
CA HIS A 221 -10.15 1.40 -13.31
C HIS A 221 -10.95 2.62 -13.77
N CYS A 222 -12.20 2.74 -13.32
CA CYS A 222 -13.07 3.89 -13.62
C CYS A 222 -13.16 4.82 -12.42
N TYR A 223 -12.95 6.13 -12.63
CA TYR A 223 -13.00 7.14 -11.59
C TYR A 223 -13.58 8.46 -12.09
N ARG A 224 -13.93 9.37 -11.17
CA ARG A 224 -14.41 10.71 -11.49
C ARG A 224 -13.25 11.70 -11.55
N SER A 225 -13.29 12.62 -12.50
CA SER A 225 -12.37 13.77 -12.53
C SER A 225 -12.60 14.70 -11.35
N SER A 226 -11.60 15.51 -11.00
CA SER A 226 -11.69 16.52 -9.94
C SER A 226 -12.85 17.51 -10.16
N SER A 227 -13.15 17.87 -11.41
CA SER A 227 -14.26 18.73 -11.78
C SER A 227 -15.64 18.08 -11.64
N GLU A 228 -15.69 16.77 -11.41
CA GLU A 228 -16.91 15.92 -11.44
C GLU A 228 -17.64 15.87 -12.80
N ARG A 229 -17.06 16.45 -13.86
CA ARG A 229 -17.67 16.52 -15.20
C ARG A 229 -17.38 15.30 -16.06
N GLN A 230 -16.29 14.59 -15.80
CA GLN A 230 -15.84 13.46 -16.59
C GLN A 230 -15.77 12.20 -15.74
N LEU A 231 -16.15 11.08 -16.33
CA LEU A 231 -15.79 9.73 -15.90
C LEU A 231 -14.58 9.32 -16.73
N LEU A 232 -13.53 8.89 -16.06
CA LEU A 232 -12.26 8.52 -16.65
C LEU A 232 -12.04 7.02 -16.45
N LEU A 233 -11.81 6.31 -17.55
CA LEU A 233 -11.43 4.90 -17.55
C LEU A 233 -9.94 4.81 -17.87
N SER A 234 -9.15 4.45 -16.89
CA SER A 234 -7.72 4.21 -17.01
C SER A 234 -7.46 2.73 -17.26
N LEU A 235 -6.62 2.45 -18.25
CA LEU A 235 -6.06 1.13 -18.53
C LEU A 235 -4.55 1.24 -18.30
N GLY A 236 -3.97 0.39 -17.46
CA GLY A 236 -2.55 0.47 -17.13
C GLY A 236 -1.89 -0.87 -16.94
N SER A 237 -0.71 -1.05 -17.56
CA SER A 237 0.29 -2.04 -17.16
C SER A 237 1.29 -1.39 -16.20
N LYS A 238 2.42 -2.02 -15.93
CA LYS A 238 3.50 -1.45 -15.10
C LYS A 238 4.31 -0.35 -15.82
N THR A 239 4.18 -0.23 -17.14
CA THR A 239 5.01 0.69 -17.94
C THR A 239 4.25 1.43 -19.04
N THR A 240 2.98 1.10 -19.23
CA THR A 240 2.17 1.63 -20.35
C THR A 240 0.77 1.93 -19.86
N SER A 241 0.20 3.07 -20.27
CA SER A 241 -1.18 3.41 -19.93
C SER A 241 -1.98 3.91 -21.13
N GLU A 242 -3.32 3.89 -20.99
CA GLU A 242 -4.28 4.45 -21.93
C GLU A 242 -5.50 4.96 -21.14
N VAL A 243 -6.00 6.15 -21.47
CA VAL A 243 -7.13 6.75 -20.77
C VAL A 243 -8.26 7.08 -21.74
N TRP A 244 -9.47 6.72 -21.31
CA TRP A 244 -10.72 7.00 -22.00
C TRP A 244 -11.59 7.91 -21.14
N ALA A 245 -12.40 8.75 -21.74
CA ALA A 245 -13.27 9.69 -21.02
C ALA A 245 -14.72 9.58 -21.50
N LEU A 246 -15.63 9.88 -20.57
CA LEU A 246 -17.07 9.95 -20.79
C LEU A 246 -17.64 11.13 -20.00
N ASP A 247 -18.50 11.94 -20.64
CA ASP A 247 -19.26 12.98 -19.95
C ASP A 247 -20.12 12.38 -18.84
N ALA A 248 -19.88 12.78 -17.60
CA ALA A 248 -20.56 12.25 -16.40
C ALA A 248 -22.05 12.55 -16.36
N ASP A 249 -22.53 13.58 -17.13
CA ASP A 249 -23.94 13.93 -17.30
C ASP A 249 -24.62 13.07 -18.38
N GLN A 250 -23.84 12.33 -19.20
CA GLN A 250 -24.33 11.52 -20.30
C GLN A 250 -23.85 10.07 -20.21
N PRO A 251 -24.13 9.37 -19.09
CA PRO A 251 -23.57 8.03 -18.83
C PRO A 251 -24.00 6.94 -19.80
N HIS A 252 -24.97 7.24 -20.70
CA HIS A 252 -25.45 6.31 -21.72
C HIS A 252 -24.58 6.29 -22.99
N LEU A 253 -23.68 7.25 -23.15
CA LEU A 253 -22.75 7.31 -24.28
C LEU A 253 -21.60 6.30 -24.12
N ALA A 254 -20.77 6.22 -25.14
CA ALA A 254 -19.53 5.43 -25.10
C ALA A 254 -18.36 6.26 -24.60
N PHE A 255 -17.39 5.61 -24.00
CA PHE A 255 -16.09 6.22 -23.68
C PHE A 255 -15.32 6.55 -24.96
N THR A 256 -14.55 7.63 -24.94
CA THR A 256 -13.68 8.10 -26.04
C THR A 256 -12.23 8.11 -25.58
N CYS A 257 -11.32 7.50 -26.35
CA CYS A 257 -9.90 7.45 -26.04
C CYS A 257 -9.23 8.82 -26.24
N LEU A 258 -8.40 9.25 -25.27
CA LEU A 258 -7.58 10.46 -25.38
C LEU A 258 -6.37 10.24 -26.27
N ALA A 259 -5.60 9.20 -26.00
CA ALA A 259 -4.46 8.78 -26.79
C ALA A 259 -4.33 7.25 -26.77
N PRO A 260 -4.20 6.59 -27.92
CA PRO A 260 -3.92 5.15 -27.95
C PRO A 260 -2.63 4.82 -27.24
N ARG A 261 -2.59 3.64 -26.62
CA ARG A 261 -1.39 3.17 -25.91
C ARG A 261 -0.19 3.04 -26.84
N VAL A 262 0.96 3.42 -26.30
CA VAL A 262 2.28 3.23 -26.91
C VAL A 262 3.15 2.56 -25.85
N GLU A 263 3.90 1.54 -26.20
CA GLU A 263 4.77 0.82 -25.26
C GLU A 263 5.71 1.79 -24.54
N ASP A 264 5.86 1.64 -23.21
CA ASP A 264 6.63 2.52 -22.31
C ASP A 264 6.11 3.97 -22.21
N HIS A 265 4.95 4.28 -22.77
CA HIS A 265 4.29 5.56 -22.57
C HIS A 265 3.23 5.46 -21.49
N GLU A 266 3.48 6.15 -20.39
CA GLU A 266 2.56 6.27 -19.27
C GLU A 266 1.99 7.68 -19.22
N TYR A 267 0.68 7.79 -19.07
CA TYR A 267 0.01 9.05 -18.79
C TYR A 267 -1.23 8.83 -17.95
N ASP A 268 -1.54 9.79 -17.14
CA ASP A 268 -2.80 9.90 -16.41
C ASP A 268 -3.45 11.26 -16.66
N VAL A 269 -4.74 11.33 -16.42
CA VAL A 269 -5.57 12.47 -16.82
C VAL A 269 -6.45 12.90 -15.66
N ASP A 270 -6.58 14.21 -15.50
CA ASP A 270 -7.63 14.82 -14.70
C ASP A 270 -8.28 15.96 -15.47
N HIS A 271 -9.42 16.44 -15.00
CA HIS A 271 -10.14 17.54 -15.60
C HIS A 271 -10.50 18.58 -14.53
N GLY A 272 -10.23 19.86 -14.82
CA GLY A 272 -10.45 20.96 -13.88
C GLY A 272 -10.51 22.32 -14.57
N GLN A 273 -10.07 23.35 -13.88
CA GLN A 273 -9.97 24.70 -14.43
C GLN A 273 -8.53 25.21 -14.42
N LEU A 274 -8.17 25.96 -15.47
CA LEU A 274 -6.94 26.72 -15.56
C LEU A 274 -7.29 28.14 -16.03
N ASN A 275 -7.01 29.14 -15.21
CA ASN A 275 -7.37 30.55 -15.48
C ASN A 275 -8.86 30.72 -15.82
N GLY A 276 -9.72 30.01 -15.11
CA GLY A 276 -11.18 30.04 -15.29
C GLY A 276 -11.72 29.27 -16.51
N ALA A 277 -10.87 28.66 -17.32
CA ALA A 277 -11.28 27.83 -18.46
C ALA A 277 -11.23 26.36 -18.10
N TRP A 278 -12.26 25.59 -18.52
CA TRP A 278 -12.25 24.13 -18.38
C TRP A 278 -11.10 23.54 -19.19
N THR A 279 -10.35 22.63 -18.58
CA THR A 279 -9.06 22.18 -19.06
C THR A 279 -8.81 20.74 -18.66
N TRP A 280 -8.29 19.96 -19.61
CA TRP A 280 -7.73 18.64 -19.39
C TRP A 280 -6.28 18.79 -18.91
N PHE A 281 -5.92 18.07 -17.86
CA PHE A 281 -4.56 17.99 -17.32
C PHE A 281 -4.03 16.60 -17.55
N ILE A 282 -2.90 16.48 -18.21
CA ILE A 282 -2.31 15.20 -18.59
C ILE A 282 -0.88 15.14 -18.05
N ARG A 283 -0.65 14.31 -17.05
CA ARG A 283 0.70 13.97 -16.60
C ARG A 283 1.23 12.84 -17.47
N SER A 284 2.38 13.00 -18.11
CA SER A 284 2.91 12.05 -19.08
C SER A 284 4.44 11.98 -19.07
N ASN A 285 4.98 10.76 -19.27
CA ASN A 285 6.41 10.53 -19.41
C ASN A 285 6.92 10.71 -20.88
N ARG A 286 6.07 11.20 -21.79
CA ARG A 286 6.40 11.39 -23.21
C ARG A 286 7.66 12.22 -23.43
N ASP A 287 7.84 13.29 -22.66
CA ASP A 287 8.98 14.22 -22.81
C ASP A 287 10.12 13.90 -21.82
N GLY A 288 9.99 12.87 -20.99
CA GLY A 288 11.00 12.44 -20.05
C GLY A 288 10.48 11.59 -18.90
N ILE A 289 11.30 10.70 -18.38
CA ILE A 289 10.91 9.61 -17.47
C ILE A 289 10.31 10.08 -16.13
N ASN A 290 10.69 11.27 -15.63
CA ASN A 290 10.15 11.85 -14.40
C ASN A 290 8.86 12.66 -14.63
N TYR A 291 8.23 12.47 -15.77
CA TYR A 291 6.97 13.08 -16.21
C TYR A 291 7.05 14.60 -16.43
N ALA A 292 6.17 15.07 -17.29
CA ALA A 292 5.81 16.46 -17.53
C ALA A 292 4.29 16.62 -17.35
N LEU A 293 3.81 17.82 -17.17
CA LEU A 293 2.39 18.14 -17.16
C LEU A 293 2.03 18.85 -18.45
N PHE A 294 1.05 18.30 -19.15
CA PHE A 294 0.44 18.89 -20.34
C PHE A 294 -0.97 19.33 -20.05
N VAL A 295 -1.48 20.23 -20.84
CA VAL A 295 -2.87 20.70 -20.80
C VAL A 295 -3.49 20.75 -22.19
N ALA A 296 -4.81 20.58 -22.25
CA ALA A 296 -5.60 20.86 -23.46
C ALA A 296 -6.90 21.56 -23.02
N THR A 297 -7.31 22.60 -23.74
CA THR A 297 -8.57 23.31 -23.45
C THR A 297 -9.76 22.40 -23.75
N ASP A 298 -10.69 22.32 -22.80
CA ASP A 298 -11.97 21.63 -23.05
C ASP A 298 -12.87 22.50 -23.94
N ILE A 299 -13.08 22.03 -25.16
CA ILE A 299 -13.95 22.67 -26.15
C ILE A 299 -15.24 21.85 -26.40
N GLY A 300 -15.50 20.84 -25.54
CA GLY A 300 -16.66 19.96 -25.62
C GLY A 300 -16.33 18.56 -26.18
N ASP A 301 -15.14 18.38 -26.73
CA ASP A 301 -14.66 17.08 -27.22
C ASP A 301 -13.47 16.61 -26.35
N VAL A 302 -13.25 15.30 -26.31
CA VAL A 302 -12.08 14.69 -25.68
C VAL A 302 -10.84 15.02 -26.53
N PRO A 303 -9.77 15.63 -25.93
CA PRO A 303 -8.62 16.06 -26.69
C PRO A 303 -7.79 14.88 -27.19
N THR A 304 -7.22 15.03 -28.37
CA THR A 304 -6.21 14.12 -28.90
C THR A 304 -4.80 14.53 -28.42
N GLU A 305 -3.85 13.59 -28.45
CA GLU A 305 -2.46 13.84 -28.04
C GLU A 305 -1.81 15.04 -28.77
N GLY A 306 -2.17 15.28 -30.03
CA GLY A 306 -1.67 16.42 -30.83
C GLY A 306 -2.09 17.79 -30.30
N GLU A 307 -3.09 17.86 -29.41
CA GLU A 307 -3.60 19.10 -28.81
C GLU A 307 -2.95 19.38 -27.44
N TRP A 308 -2.14 18.46 -26.91
CA TRP A 308 -1.48 18.61 -25.62
C TRP A 308 -0.37 19.66 -25.67
N GLN A 309 -0.48 20.66 -24.80
CA GLN A 309 0.50 21.73 -24.65
C GLN A 309 1.24 21.55 -23.33
N ASN A 310 2.59 21.61 -23.40
CA ASN A 310 3.42 21.45 -22.19
C ASN A 310 3.22 22.66 -21.26
N LEU A 311 2.76 22.40 -20.02
CA LEU A 311 2.55 23.41 -18.97
C LEU A 311 3.72 23.39 -17.98
N ILE A 312 4.10 22.20 -17.49
CA ILE A 312 5.24 21.99 -16.58
C ILE A 312 6.20 21.03 -17.28
N PRO A 313 7.39 21.47 -17.69
CA PRO A 313 8.34 20.64 -18.39
C PRO A 313 8.96 19.59 -17.48
N HIS A 314 9.37 18.47 -18.07
CA HIS A 314 10.15 17.43 -17.42
C HIS A 314 11.43 17.99 -16.77
N ARG A 315 11.82 17.40 -15.62
CA ARG A 315 13.06 17.70 -14.91
C ARG A 315 13.73 16.39 -14.48
N ASP A 316 15.02 16.25 -14.72
CA ASP A 316 15.77 15.04 -14.35
C ASP A 316 15.89 14.87 -12.82
N ASP A 317 15.90 15.98 -12.08
CA ASP A 317 16.07 16.02 -10.61
C ASP A 317 14.77 16.06 -9.81
N VAL A 318 13.61 16.09 -10.49
CA VAL A 318 12.28 16.17 -9.87
C VAL A 318 11.32 15.21 -10.53
N MET A 319 10.80 14.28 -9.74
CA MET A 319 9.69 13.43 -10.15
C MET A 319 8.38 14.20 -9.96
N LEU A 320 7.52 14.22 -10.96
CA LEU A 320 6.15 14.68 -10.84
C LEU A 320 5.26 13.47 -10.48
N ASP A 321 4.95 13.31 -9.18
CA ASP A 321 4.17 12.17 -8.69
C ASP A 321 2.67 12.31 -8.99
N GLY A 322 2.15 13.55 -9.01
CA GLY A 322 0.72 13.76 -9.27
C GLY A 322 0.29 15.23 -9.29
N VAL A 323 -0.95 15.44 -9.67
CA VAL A 323 -1.60 16.74 -9.75
C VAL A 323 -2.92 16.68 -8.99
N SER A 324 -3.22 17.70 -8.19
CA SER A 324 -4.52 17.87 -7.53
C SER A 324 -5.11 19.22 -7.95
N LEU A 325 -6.38 19.23 -8.31
CA LEU A 325 -7.05 20.37 -8.90
C LEU A 325 -8.21 20.88 -8.03
N ASN A 326 -8.33 22.18 -7.92
CA ASN A 326 -9.53 22.86 -7.43
C ASN A 326 -9.69 24.20 -8.15
N THR A 327 -10.75 24.96 -7.85
CA THR A 327 -11.02 26.23 -8.55
C THR A 327 -10.01 27.33 -8.27
N SER A 328 -9.21 27.22 -7.21
CA SER A 328 -8.32 28.31 -6.76
C SER A 328 -6.85 28.03 -7.03
N ALA A 329 -6.48 26.78 -7.30
CA ALA A 329 -5.10 26.39 -7.55
C ALA A 329 -4.97 25.03 -8.24
N MET A 330 -3.87 24.83 -8.92
CA MET A 330 -3.27 23.53 -9.24
C MET A 330 -2.20 23.26 -8.17
N THR A 331 -2.19 22.05 -7.63
CA THR A 331 -1.20 21.58 -6.64
C THR A 331 -0.44 20.40 -7.21
N LEU A 332 0.89 20.51 -7.26
CA LEU A 332 1.77 19.43 -7.72
C LEU A 332 2.33 18.65 -6.53
N SER A 333 2.18 17.35 -6.58
CA SER A 333 2.91 16.41 -5.73
C SER A 333 4.22 16.05 -6.44
N LEU A 334 5.34 16.42 -5.84
CA LEU A 334 6.67 16.26 -6.39
C LEU A 334 7.51 15.38 -5.48
N ARG A 335 8.56 14.77 -6.03
CA ARG A 335 9.60 14.12 -5.25
C ARG A 335 10.96 14.72 -5.62
N ILE A 336 11.66 15.24 -4.59
CA ILE A 336 12.93 15.94 -4.74
C ILE A 336 13.93 15.42 -3.71
N GLY A 337 15.07 14.90 -4.16
CA GLY A 337 16.07 14.32 -3.27
C GLY A 337 15.53 13.18 -2.40
N GLY A 338 14.51 12.47 -2.85
CA GLY A 338 13.87 11.35 -2.19
C GLY A 338 12.86 11.75 -1.09
N LEU A 339 12.37 12.99 -1.09
CA LEU A 339 11.34 13.47 -0.16
C LEU A 339 10.14 14.00 -0.94
N PRO A 340 8.90 13.79 -0.45
CA PRO A 340 7.71 14.37 -1.03
C PRO A 340 7.70 15.89 -0.81
N VAL A 341 7.34 16.64 -1.85
CA VAL A 341 7.23 18.11 -1.85
C VAL A 341 5.92 18.52 -2.48
N ILE A 342 5.17 19.38 -1.84
CA ILE A 342 3.96 19.97 -2.41
C ILE A 342 4.29 21.37 -2.92
N GLU A 343 4.05 21.60 -4.23
CA GLU A 343 4.20 22.88 -4.91
C GLU A 343 2.82 23.38 -5.33
N VAL A 344 2.46 24.58 -4.91
CA VAL A 344 1.14 25.16 -5.15
C VAL A 344 1.24 26.25 -6.19
N HIS A 345 0.38 26.18 -7.19
CA HIS A 345 0.20 27.14 -8.28
C HIS A 345 -1.16 27.83 -8.12
N PRO A 346 -1.28 28.87 -7.24
CA PRO A 346 -2.54 29.56 -7.06
C PRO A 346 -2.89 30.39 -8.28
N GLU A 347 -4.17 30.53 -8.60
CA GLU A 347 -4.61 31.33 -9.73
C GLU A 347 -4.22 32.78 -9.57
N GLY A 348 -3.46 33.35 -10.52
CA GLY A 348 -3.04 34.74 -10.53
C GLY A 348 -2.06 35.18 -9.43
N LEU A 349 -1.49 34.23 -8.66
CA LEU A 349 -0.55 34.50 -7.57
C LEU A 349 0.78 33.75 -7.79
N PRO A 350 1.87 34.15 -7.08
CA PRO A 350 3.15 33.45 -7.19
C PRO A 350 3.09 32.00 -6.71
N VAL A 351 3.80 31.11 -7.43
CA VAL A 351 4.01 29.71 -7.05
C VAL A 351 4.84 29.64 -5.76
N TYR A 352 4.51 28.67 -4.89
CA TYR A 352 5.27 28.43 -3.67
C TYR A 352 5.30 26.95 -3.31
N ARG A 353 6.26 26.55 -2.45
CA ARG A 353 6.35 25.21 -1.88
C ARG A 353 5.94 25.22 -0.43
N VAL A 354 5.31 24.12 0.00
CA VAL A 354 4.98 23.91 1.41
C VAL A 354 6.25 23.60 2.20
N GLU A 355 6.52 24.43 3.23
CA GLU A 355 7.67 24.24 4.11
C GLU A 355 7.32 23.37 5.32
N LEU A 356 8.20 22.46 5.69
CA LEU A 356 8.05 21.51 6.79
C LEU A 356 9.32 21.46 7.66
N PRO A 357 9.19 21.15 8.98
CA PRO A 357 10.30 21.24 9.90
C PRO A 357 11.23 20.04 9.95
N ASP A 358 10.77 18.84 9.54
CA ASP A 358 11.50 17.59 9.73
C ASP A 358 12.35 17.25 8.50
N ALA A 359 13.47 16.54 8.72
CA ALA A 359 14.40 16.17 7.66
C ALA A 359 13.99 14.91 6.87
N ALA A 360 13.11 14.10 7.44
CA ALA A 360 12.56 12.88 6.83
C ALA A 360 11.09 12.76 7.26
N TYR A 361 10.19 12.79 6.31
CA TYR A 361 8.75 12.87 6.55
C TYR A 361 7.94 12.26 5.40
N SER A 362 6.67 12.00 5.68
CA SER A 362 5.61 11.72 4.71
C SER A 362 4.72 12.96 4.56
N LEU A 363 4.36 13.29 3.34
CA LEU A 363 3.50 14.43 3.01
C LEU A 363 2.67 14.11 1.77
N TYR A 364 1.35 14.26 1.86
CA TYR A 364 0.48 14.19 0.70
C TYR A 364 -0.75 15.08 0.83
N VAL A 365 -1.32 15.44 -0.33
CA VAL A 365 -2.61 16.14 -0.41
C VAL A 365 -3.71 15.13 -0.12
N GLN A 366 -4.58 15.41 0.84
CA GLN A 366 -5.79 14.61 1.04
C GLN A 366 -6.83 15.01 0.00
N ASN A 367 -7.45 14.01 -0.63
CA ASN A 367 -8.50 14.26 -1.60
C ASN A 367 -9.65 15.07 -0.97
N SER A 368 -10.03 16.15 -1.64
CA SER A 368 -11.24 16.90 -1.31
C SER A 368 -12.44 16.22 -1.98
N LEU A 369 -13.57 16.23 -1.29
CA LEU A 369 -14.85 15.84 -1.89
C LEU A 369 -15.49 17.00 -2.68
N GLU A 370 -14.91 18.22 -2.62
CA GLU A 370 -15.39 19.41 -3.32
C GLU A 370 -14.30 20.00 -4.20
N PHE A 371 -14.63 20.23 -5.47
CA PHE A 371 -13.74 20.92 -6.42
C PHE A 371 -13.63 22.42 -6.13
N VAL A 372 -14.73 23.05 -5.68
CA VAL A 372 -14.76 24.48 -5.36
C VAL A 372 -14.20 24.68 -3.96
N SER A 373 -12.94 25.11 -3.89
CA SER A 373 -12.26 25.35 -2.62
C SER A 373 -11.11 26.35 -2.78
N ASP A 374 -10.86 27.16 -1.75
CA ASP A 374 -9.67 28.00 -1.59
C ASP A 374 -8.65 27.39 -0.62
N LYS A 375 -8.89 26.16 -0.19
CA LYS A 375 -8.12 25.42 0.80
C LYS A 375 -7.93 23.99 0.37
N ILE A 376 -6.82 23.39 0.82
CA ILE A 376 -6.60 21.94 0.74
C ILE A 376 -6.20 21.40 2.10
N ARG A 377 -6.36 20.11 2.28
CA ARG A 377 -5.84 19.38 3.44
C ARG A 377 -4.58 18.64 3.06
N LEU A 378 -3.59 18.71 3.94
CA LEU A 378 -2.35 17.97 3.85
C LEU A 378 -2.28 16.97 4.99
N ARG A 379 -1.89 15.74 4.72
CA ARG A 379 -1.46 14.83 5.78
C ARG A 379 0.06 14.85 5.85
N TYR A 380 0.55 15.08 7.05
CA TYR A 380 1.97 15.19 7.35
C TYR A 380 2.31 14.38 8.58
N GLU A 381 3.39 13.62 8.53
CA GLU A 381 3.93 12.85 9.66
C GLU A 381 5.43 12.59 9.46
N ALA A 382 6.12 12.20 10.54
CA ALA A 382 7.52 11.76 10.48
C ALA A 382 7.72 10.56 11.42
N LEU A 383 8.86 9.90 11.35
CA LEU A 383 9.12 8.71 12.18
C LEU A 383 8.92 8.96 13.68
N ASN A 384 9.16 10.19 14.15
CA ASN A 384 9.01 10.63 15.55
C ASN A 384 7.83 11.60 15.77
N ARG A 385 7.05 11.91 14.74
CA ARG A 385 5.93 12.87 14.82
C ARG A 385 4.63 12.20 14.39
N PRO A 386 3.59 12.17 15.26
CA PRO A 386 2.28 11.65 14.90
C PRO A 386 1.67 12.39 13.70
N ALA A 387 0.80 11.67 12.98
CA ALA A 387 0.16 12.21 11.80
C ALA A 387 -0.69 13.44 12.13
N GLN A 388 -0.53 14.50 11.36
CA GLN A 388 -1.27 15.75 11.41
C GLN A 388 -2.09 15.92 10.12
N VAL A 389 -3.33 16.34 10.26
CA VAL A 389 -4.10 16.92 9.16
C VAL A 389 -3.97 18.42 9.26
N ARG A 390 -3.36 19.02 8.25
CA ARG A 390 -3.14 20.46 8.15
C ARG A 390 -4.02 21.04 7.06
N GLN A 391 -4.70 22.13 7.34
CA GLN A 391 -5.33 22.96 6.33
C GLN A 391 -4.30 23.94 5.77
N LEU A 392 -4.23 24.04 4.47
CA LEU A 392 -3.41 25.00 3.74
C LEU A 392 -4.31 25.99 3.01
N GLU A 393 -4.15 27.28 3.29
CA GLU A 393 -4.77 28.36 2.54
C GLU A 393 -4.02 28.55 1.22
N LEU A 394 -4.67 28.32 0.09
CA LEU A 394 -4.00 28.27 -1.22
C LEU A 394 -3.43 29.61 -1.67
N ALA A 395 -4.06 30.70 -1.28
CA ALA A 395 -3.64 32.04 -1.70
C ALA A 395 -2.31 32.51 -1.07
N ASN A 396 -1.96 32.04 0.11
CA ASN A 396 -0.83 32.59 0.89
C ASN A 396 0.05 31.55 1.58
N GLY A 397 -0.30 30.27 1.48
CA GLY A 397 0.45 29.17 2.09
C GLY A 397 0.33 29.08 3.61
N ALA A 398 -0.60 29.81 4.24
CA ALA A 398 -0.82 29.72 5.68
C ALA A 398 -1.32 28.32 6.06
N GLN A 399 -0.70 27.72 7.08
CA GLN A 399 -1.01 26.38 7.55
C GLN A 399 -1.66 26.43 8.93
N GLN A 400 -2.68 25.61 9.13
CA GLN A 400 -3.31 25.36 10.43
C GLN A 400 -3.41 23.84 10.67
N VAL A 401 -2.94 23.35 11.82
CA VAL A 401 -3.18 21.97 12.24
C VAL A 401 -4.64 21.85 12.67
N LEU A 402 -5.43 21.07 11.93
CA LEU A 402 -6.83 20.80 12.25
C LEU A 402 -6.97 19.63 13.21
N LYS A 403 -6.13 18.61 13.03
CA LYS A 403 -6.10 17.43 13.89
C LYS A 403 -4.69 16.84 13.92
N GLU A 404 -4.27 16.41 15.10
CA GLU A 404 -3.09 15.55 15.28
C GLU A 404 -3.54 14.22 15.88
N THR A 405 -3.00 13.12 15.38
CA THR A 405 -3.30 11.79 15.92
C THR A 405 -2.80 11.67 17.35
N PRO A 406 -3.67 11.43 18.34
CA PRO A 406 -3.23 11.39 19.74
C PRO A 406 -2.34 10.18 20.02
N VAL A 407 -1.33 10.38 20.85
CA VAL A 407 -0.59 9.29 21.52
C VAL A 407 -0.89 9.38 23.01
N LEU A 408 -1.67 8.44 23.51
CA LEU A 408 -2.04 8.41 24.93
C LEU A 408 -0.87 7.96 25.80
N GLY A 409 -0.90 8.36 27.08
CA GLY A 409 0.16 8.07 28.01
C GLY A 409 1.31 9.08 27.95
N VAL A 410 2.51 8.65 28.31
CA VAL A 410 3.71 9.51 28.28
C VAL A 410 4.35 9.40 26.90
N PHE A 411 4.22 10.45 26.11
CA PHE A 411 4.89 10.60 24.82
C PHE A 411 5.37 12.04 24.64
N ASN A 412 6.63 12.17 24.19
CA ASN A 412 7.18 13.45 23.75
C ASN A 412 8.01 13.18 22.49
N ALA A 413 7.62 13.79 21.35
CA ALA A 413 8.32 13.64 20.07
C ALA A 413 9.82 13.98 20.16
N ASP A 414 10.20 14.91 21.05
CA ASP A 414 11.58 15.34 21.25
C ASP A 414 12.46 14.28 21.94
N ASP A 415 11.88 13.25 22.53
CA ASP A 415 12.62 12.13 23.08
C ASP A 415 13.17 11.18 22.01
N TYR A 416 12.75 11.36 20.75
CA TYR A 416 13.17 10.57 19.61
C TYR A 416 13.80 11.46 18.54
N VAL A 417 14.87 10.96 17.92
CA VAL A 417 15.62 11.69 16.88
C VAL A 417 15.43 10.99 15.56
N SER A 418 14.85 11.69 14.59
CA SER A 418 14.76 11.24 13.19
C SER A 418 15.95 11.80 12.41
N GLN A 419 16.58 10.96 11.60
CA GLN A 419 17.75 11.31 10.80
C GLN A 419 17.62 10.74 9.39
N ARG A 420 18.24 11.40 8.41
CA ARG A 420 18.45 10.89 7.07
C ARG A 420 19.93 10.62 6.84
N LEU A 421 20.26 9.38 6.51
CA LEU A 421 21.62 8.90 6.26
C LEU A 421 21.72 8.45 4.79
N TRP A 422 22.96 8.21 4.34
CA TRP A 422 23.26 7.76 2.98
C TRP A 422 24.30 6.66 3.01
N ALA A 423 23.93 5.47 2.54
CA ALA A 423 24.85 4.37 2.32
C ALA A 423 25.41 4.41 0.90
N THR A 424 26.62 3.92 0.71
CA THR A 424 27.22 3.79 -0.62
C THR A 424 27.13 2.33 -1.05
N SER A 425 26.35 2.05 -2.10
CA SER A 425 26.25 0.73 -2.71
C SER A 425 27.53 0.32 -3.43
N ALA A 426 27.64 -0.97 -3.78
CA ALA A 426 28.87 -1.51 -4.40
C ALA A 426 29.24 -0.85 -5.72
N ASP A 427 28.28 -0.31 -6.46
CA ASP A 427 28.47 0.42 -7.71
C ASP A 427 28.71 1.94 -7.52
N GLY A 428 28.79 2.41 -6.27
CA GLY A 428 28.97 3.81 -5.89
C GLY A 428 27.66 4.61 -5.74
N THR A 429 26.51 4.00 -5.98
CA THR A 429 25.20 4.63 -5.82
C THR A 429 24.95 5.00 -4.36
N GLN A 430 24.45 6.23 -4.12
CA GLN A 430 24.09 6.70 -2.79
C GLN A 430 22.64 6.29 -2.47
N VAL A 431 22.47 5.45 -1.45
CA VAL A 431 21.17 4.90 -1.03
C VAL A 431 20.69 5.60 0.23
N PRO A 432 19.51 6.24 0.22
CA PRO A 432 19.00 6.93 1.40
C PRO A 432 18.55 5.95 2.49
N ILE A 433 18.71 6.35 3.75
CA ILE A 433 18.19 5.64 4.92
C ILE A 433 17.44 6.66 5.79
N SER A 434 16.22 6.37 6.20
CA SER A 434 15.52 7.12 7.23
C SER A 434 15.62 6.36 8.55
N LEU A 435 16.17 6.98 9.59
CA LEU A 435 16.44 6.36 10.89
C LEU A 435 15.69 7.11 11.99
N VAL A 436 15.12 6.39 12.95
CA VAL A 436 14.67 6.94 14.23
C VAL A 436 15.25 6.16 15.39
N VAL A 437 15.71 6.89 16.38
CA VAL A 437 16.32 6.35 17.59
C VAL A 437 15.90 7.17 18.82
N LYS A 438 15.80 6.54 19.99
CA LYS A 438 15.59 7.26 21.23
C LYS A 438 16.81 8.15 21.53
N ARG A 439 16.57 9.39 21.95
CA ARG A 439 17.63 10.43 22.09
C ARG A 439 18.79 10.00 22.99
N ASP A 440 18.50 9.25 24.04
CA ASP A 440 19.54 8.75 24.99
C ASP A 440 20.38 7.60 24.42
N GLN A 441 19.98 7.01 23.31
CA GLN A 441 20.67 5.97 22.55
C GLN A 441 21.48 6.54 21.36
N LEU A 442 21.29 7.81 21.03
CA LEU A 442 21.95 8.42 19.88
C LEU A 442 23.48 8.34 20.01
N GLY A 443 24.14 7.86 18.93
CA GLY A 443 25.60 7.70 18.87
C GLY A 443 26.14 6.49 19.66
N LYS A 444 25.28 5.54 20.03
CA LYS A 444 25.68 4.27 20.66
C LYS A 444 25.24 3.10 19.76
N PRO A 445 26.04 2.02 19.70
CA PRO A 445 25.55 0.78 19.09
C PRO A 445 24.29 0.30 19.81
N THR A 446 23.18 0.14 19.07
CA THR A 446 21.90 -0.26 19.64
C THR A 446 21.26 -1.32 18.74
N PRO A 447 20.42 -2.23 19.26
CA PRO A 447 19.59 -3.08 18.44
C PRO A 447 18.82 -2.24 17.41
N LEU A 448 18.74 -2.73 16.18
CA LEU A 448 18.14 -1.98 15.09
C LEU A 448 17.24 -2.87 14.23
N TYR A 449 16.07 -2.37 13.91
CA TYR A 449 15.10 -2.98 13.01
C TYR A 449 15.14 -2.23 11.68
N LEU A 450 15.59 -2.89 10.61
CA LEU A 450 15.73 -2.32 9.28
C LEU A 450 14.65 -2.88 8.36
N TYR A 451 13.82 -2.00 7.81
CA TYR A 451 12.75 -2.33 6.89
C TYR A 451 13.12 -1.97 5.45
N GLY A 452 12.68 -2.78 4.48
CA GLY A 452 12.84 -2.49 3.06
C GLY A 452 11.78 -3.16 2.19
N TYR A 453 11.61 -2.61 0.97
CA TYR A 453 10.68 -3.11 -0.03
C TYR A 453 11.33 -3.25 -1.42
N GLY A 454 11.48 -2.16 -2.16
CA GLY A 454 12.30 -2.10 -3.38
C GLY A 454 11.69 -2.71 -4.63
N ALA A 455 10.40 -2.48 -4.89
CA ALA A 455 9.72 -2.90 -6.10
C ALA A 455 8.61 -1.92 -6.51
N TYR A 456 8.16 -2.02 -7.76
CA TYR A 456 7.00 -1.30 -8.32
C TYR A 456 7.10 0.24 -8.31
N GLY A 457 8.28 0.81 -8.18
CA GLY A 457 8.42 2.25 -7.98
C GLY A 457 7.79 2.76 -6.69
N SER A 458 7.46 1.87 -5.75
CA SER A 458 6.80 2.22 -4.49
C SER A 458 7.76 2.92 -3.54
N SER A 459 7.48 4.17 -3.22
CA SER A 459 8.26 4.97 -2.27
C SER A 459 7.84 4.68 -0.84
N LEU A 460 8.80 4.37 0.02
CA LEU A 460 8.60 4.16 1.45
C LEU A 460 8.79 5.48 2.21
N ASP A 461 7.79 6.33 2.21
CA ASP A 461 7.89 7.57 2.99
C ASP A 461 7.87 7.30 4.50
N PRO A 462 8.64 8.04 5.31
CA PRO A 462 8.70 7.84 6.76
C PRO A 462 7.36 8.13 7.45
N TRP A 463 6.77 7.12 8.07
CA TRP A 463 5.49 7.24 8.80
C TRP A 463 5.65 7.01 10.30
N PHE A 464 4.76 7.61 11.10
CA PHE A 464 4.66 7.38 12.53
C PHE A 464 3.96 6.05 12.85
N SER A 465 4.36 5.41 13.94
CA SER A 465 3.70 4.19 14.44
C SER A 465 3.66 4.18 15.96
N HIS A 466 2.45 4.06 16.53
CA HIS A 466 2.24 3.85 17.97
C HIS A 466 2.92 2.58 18.47
N ALA A 467 2.89 1.53 17.64
CA ALA A 467 3.51 0.26 17.96
C ALA A 467 5.03 0.35 18.01
N ARG A 468 5.64 1.09 17.08
CA ARG A 468 7.09 1.29 17.01
C ARG A 468 7.67 1.92 18.27
N LEU A 469 6.89 2.72 18.99
CA LEU A 469 7.30 3.26 20.28
C LEU A 469 7.68 2.16 21.26
N SER A 470 7.06 0.97 21.20
CA SER A 470 7.42 -0.17 22.05
C SER A 470 8.81 -0.74 21.75
N LEU A 471 9.29 -0.66 20.50
CA LEU A 471 10.67 -0.94 20.12
C LEU A 471 11.61 0.15 20.64
N LEU A 472 11.32 1.41 20.31
CA LEU A 472 12.15 2.57 20.63
C LEU A 472 12.34 2.72 22.15
N ASP A 473 11.27 2.54 22.94
CA ASP A 473 11.32 2.64 24.41
C ASP A 473 12.12 1.53 25.06
N ARG A 474 12.29 0.40 24.36
CA ARG A 474 13.17 -0.71 24.78
C ARG A 474 14.57 -0.64 24.16
N GLY A 475 14.91 0.49 23.55
CA GLY A 475 16.23 0.75 22.99
C GLY A 475 16.50 0.09 21.64
N VAL A 476 15.46 -0.33 20.90
CA VAL A 476 15.60 -0.81 19.53
C VAL A 476 15.33 0.35 18.56
N ALA A 477 16.33 0.77 17.80
CA ALA A 477 16.17 1.77 16.74
C ALA A 477 15.37 1.18 15.55
N PHE A 478 14.79 2.05 14.72
CA PHE A 478 14.11 1.65 13.50
C PHE A 478 14.65 2.43 12.30
N ALA A 479 14.85 1.74 11.19
CA ALA A 479 15.30 2.37 9.96
C ALA A 479 14.53 1.83 8.73
N ILE A 480 14.44 2.67 7.69
CA ILE A 480 13.92 2.33 6.36
C ILE A 480 15.08 2.46 5.37
N ALA A 481 15.39 1.40 4.64
CA ALA A 481 16.31 1.43 3.51
C ALA A 481 15.54 1.76 2.23
N HIS A 482 15.80 2.91 1.63
CA HIS A 482 15.14 3.37 0.40
C HIS A 482 15.90 2.86 -0.83
N VAL A 483 15.80 1.57 -1.06
CA VAL A 483 16.59 0.86 -2.08
C VAL A 483 16.05 1.05 -3.50
N ARG A 484 16.88 0.88 -4.52
CA ARG A 484 16.45 0.86 -5.92
C ARG A 484 15.37 -0.19 -6.16
N GLY A 485 14.46 0.09 -7.08
CA GLY A 485 13.21 -0.61 -7.29
C GLY A 485 12.03 0.09 -6.60
N GLY A 486 12.28 0.93 -5.57
CA GLY A 486 11.36 1.97 -5.12
C GLY A 486 11.36 3.19 -6.04
N GLY A 487 10.56 4.21 -5.69
CA GLY A 487 10.41 5.45 -6.46
C GLY A 487 11.05 6.68 -5.83
N GLU A 488 11.76 6.54 -4.70
CA GLU A 488 12.18 7.67 -3.86
C GLU A 488 13.03 8.69 -4.61
N LEU A 489 13.92 8.26 -5.50
CA LEU A 489 14.76 9.15 -6.32
C LEU A 489 14.29 9.24 -7.78
N GLY A 490 12.98 9.04 -8.02
CA GLY A 490 12.34 9.17 -9.32
C GLY A 490 12.36 7.88 -10.15
N GLU A 491 11.93 7.98 -11.41
CA GLU A 491 11.70 6.83 -12.28
C GLU A 491 13.00 6.04 -12.57
N ALA A 492 14.14 6.72 -12.68
CA ALA A 492 15.43 6.06 -12.84
C ALA A 492 15.78 5.16 -11.64
N TRP A 493 15.33 5.52 -10.43
CA TRP A 493 15.52 4.71 -9.21
C TRP A 493 14.75 3.41 -9.29
N TYR A 494 13.51 3.46 -9.78
CA TYR A 494 12.68 2.30 -10.04
C TYR A 494 13.29 1.40 -11.12
N ARG A 495 13.56 1.94 -12.30
CA ARG A 495 14.08 1.19 -13.45
C ARG A 495 15.41 0.49 -13.16
N ASN A 496 16.26 1.10 -12.33
CA ASN A 496 17.54 0.51 -11.91
C ASN A 496 17.40 -0.51 -10.76
N GLY A 497 16.20 -0.94 -10.42
CA GLY A 497 15.92 -1.97 -9.42
C GLY A 497 14.92 -3.03 -9.86
N LYS A 498 14.60 -3.14 -11.16
CA LYS A 498 13.71 -4.16 -11.71
C LYS A 498 14.35 -4.97 -12.82
N GLN A 499 13.75 -6.09 -13.19
CA GLN A 499 14.19 -6.97 -14.28
C GLN A 499 15.70 -7.25 -14.23
N GLU A 500 16.49 -6.87 -15.27
CA GLU A 500 17.92 -7.08 -15.34
C GLU A 500 18.73 -6.36 -14.26
N HIS A 501 18.14 -5.34 -13.64
CA HIS A 501 18.74 -4.56 -12.57
C HIS A 501 18.31 -4.96 -11.17
N LYS A 502 17.49 -6.01 -11.02
CA LYS A 502 16.91 -6.42 -9.73
C LYS A 502 17.94 -6.70 -8.64
N GLN A 503 19.12 -7.19 -8.99
CA GLN A 503 20.21 -7.42 -8.02
C GLN A 503 20.63 -6.12 -7.29
N ASN A 504 20.45 -4.95 -7.90
CA ASN A 504 20.75 -3.66 -7.26
C ASN A 504 19.92 -3.44 -6.01
N THR A 505 18.64 -3.85 -5.99
CA THR A 505 17.78 -3.78 -4.79
C THR A 505 18.41 -4.50 -3.61
N PHE A 506 18.94 -5.70 -3.84
CA PHE A 506 19.56 -6.53 -2.79
C PHE A 506 20.90 -5.96 -2.35
N SER A 507 21.72 -5.52 -3.31
CA SER A 507 23.01 -4.89 -3.04
C SER A 507 22.87 -3.60 -2.24
N ASP A 508 21.88 -2.78 -2.56
CA ASP A 508 21.57 -1.55 -1.83
C ASP A 508 21.15 -1.81 -0.39
N PHE A 509 20.31 -2.83 -0.16
CA PHE A 509 19.88 -3.18 1.19
C PHE A 509 21.04 -3.71 2.04
N ILE A 510 21.89 -4.55 1.46
CA ILE A 510 23.11 -5.03 2.10
C ILE A 510 24.03 -3.84 2.43
N ALA A 511 24.22 -2.91 1.50
CA ALA A 511 25.03 -1.70 1.73
C ALA A 511 24.46 -0.82 2.84
N CYS A 512 23.14 -0.65 2.93
CA CYS A 512 22.49 0.04 4.05
C CYS A 512 22.79 -0.64 5.38
N ALA A 513 22.67 -1.96 5.46
CA ALA A 513 22.98 -2.73 6.67
C ALA A 513 24.46 -2.59 7.07
N GLU A 514 25.37 -2.73 6.10
CA GLU A 514 26.82 -2.57 6.33
C GLU A 514 27.19 -1.16 6.75
N HIS A 515 26.56 -0.13 6.16
CA HIS A 515 26.74 1.27 6.54
C HIS A 515 26.33 1.51 8.00
N LEU A 516 25.15 1.04 8.42
CA LEU A 516 24.66 1.19 9.79
C LEU A 516 25.59 0.53 10.80
N ILE A 517 26.22 -0.61 10.46
CA ILE A 517 27.22 -1.30 11.28
C ILE A 517 28.54 -0.53 11.29
N ALA A 518 29.03 -0.06 10.13
CA ALA A 518 30.30 0.65 10.01
C ALA A 518 30.29 1.99 10.75
N GLU A 519 29.16 2.69 10.75
CA GLU A 519 28.95 3.94 11.51
C GLU A 519 28.78 3.68 13.04
N GLY A 520 28.79 2.41 13.47
CA GLY A 520 28.67 2.04 14.88
C GLY A 520 27.27 2.26 15.46
N LEU A 521 26.25 2.33 14.61
CA LEU A 521 24.84 2.49 15.03
C LEU A 521 24.23 1.17 15.50
N THR A 522 24.72 0.05 14.99
CA THR A 522 24.33 -1.31 15.37
C THR A 522 25.47 -2.30 15.14
N THR A 523 25.18 -3.60 15.32
CA THR A 523 26.10 -4.71 15.00
C THR A 523 25.33 -5.82 14.32
N SER A 524 25.99 -6.73 13.59
CA SER A 524 25.33 -7.89 12.96
C SER A 524 24.56 -8.77 13.96
N ARG A 525 24.94 -8.80 15.23
CA ARG A 525 24.25 -9.53 16.30
C ARG A 525 23.06 -8.78 16.90
N GLN A 526 22.81 -7.56 16.43
CA GLN A 526 21.76 -6.68 16.91
C GLN A 526 20.86 -6.16 15.77
N LEU A 527 21.16 -6.56 14.51
CA LEU A 527 20.42 -6.11 13.34
C LEU A 527 19.32 -7.13 12.99
N VAL A 528 18.07 -6.67 13.03
CA VAL A 528 16.89 -7.39 12.58
C VAL A 528 16.42 -6.75 11.28
N ILE A 529 16.00 -7.55 10.30
CA ILE A 529 15.49 -7.06 9.02
C ILE A 529 14.06 -7.52 8.79
N SER A 530 13.29 -6.73 8.05
CA SER A 530 11.92 -7.08 7.69
C SER A 530 11.52 -6.55 6.32
N GLY A 531 10.61 -7.28 5.68
CA GLY A 531 9.96 -6.89 4.44
C GLY A 531 8.80 -7.80 4.09
N GLY A 532 7.77 -7.23 3.47
CA GLY A 532 6.56 -7.95 3.08
C GLY A 532 6.39 -8.05 1.57
N SER A 533 5.68 -9.07 1.07
CA SER A 533 5.38 -9.24 -0.36
C SER A 533 6.67 -9.26 -1.22
N ALA A 534 6.84 -8.33 -2.15
CA ALA A 534 8.11 -8.12 -2.86
C ALA A 534 9.28 -7.75 -1.92
N GLY A 535 9.00 -7.09 -0.78
CA GLY A 535 9.99 -6.93 0.30
C GLY A 535 10.37 -8.26 0.96
N GLY A 536 9.48 -9.24 0.96
CA GLY A 536 9.79 -10.62 1.37
C GLY A 536 10.77 -11.31 0.42
N LEU A 537 10.66 -11.06 -0.89
CA LEU A 537 11.68 -11.45 -1.87
C LEU A 537 13.03 -10.81 -1.51
N LEU A 538 13.05 -9.52 -1.23
CA LEU A 538 14.26 -8.81 -0.78
C LEU A 538 14.89 -9.52 0.42
N ILE A 539 14.09 -9.79 1.47
CA ILE A 539 14.57 -10.47 2.67
C ILE A 539 15.14 -11.86 2.32
N GLY A 540 14.41 -12.69 1.59
CA GLY A 540 14.88 -14.03 1.21
C GLY A 540 16.18 -14.01 0.40
N ALA A 541 16.31 -13.08 -0.54
CA ALA A 541 17.51 -12.93 -1.37
C ALA A 541 18.74 -12.51 -0.54
N VAL A 542 18.60 -11.51 0.33
CA VAL A 542 19.75 -11.05 1.16
C VAL A 542 20.14 -12.07 2.22
N LEU A 543 19.19 -12.88 2.72
CA LEU A 543 19.49 -13.99 3.63
C LEU A 543 20.31 -15.09 2.97
N ASN A 544 20.06 -15.38 1.69
CA ASN A 544 20.88 -16.31 0.93
C ASN A 544 22.29 -15.77 0.64
N GLN A 545 22.41 -14.46 0.36
CA GLN A 545 23.68 -13.82 -0.02
C GLN A 545 24.58 -13.48 1.19
N ARG A 546 24.00 -12.98 2.29
CA ARG A 546 24.76 -12.45 3.43
C ARG A 546 24.12 -12.82 4.79
N PRO A 547 23.86 -14.12 5.07
CA PRO A 547 23.13 -14.53 6.28
C PRO A 547 23.81 -14.07 7.59
N ALA A 548 25.14 -14.03 7.64
CA ALA A 548 25.88 -13.63 8.84
C ALA A 548 25.81 -12.15 9.19
N LEU A 549 25.21 -11.33 8.31
CA LEU A 549 25.04 -9.89 8.52
C LEU A 549 23.89 -9.58 9.48
N PHE A 550 22.97 -10.52 9.68
CA PHE A 550 21.72 -10.31 10.39
C PHE A 550 21.56 -11.27 11.58
N GLN A 551 21.00 -10.78 12.68
CA GLN A 551 20.63 -11.59 13.84
C GLN A 551 19.30 -12.31 13.64
N ALA A 552 18.32 -11.59 13.06
CA ALA A 552 17.00 -12.12 12.80
C ALA A 552 16.36 -11.47 11.56
N ALA A 553 15.35 -12.13 11.02
CA ALA A 553 14.55 -11.62 9.91
C ALA A 553 13.06 -11.94 10.09
N ILE A 554 12.21 -11.06 9.57
CA ILE A 554 10.77 -11.25 9.43
C ILE A 554 10.43 -11.12 7.95
N ALA A 555 9.70 -12.10 7.41
CA ALA A 555 9.22 -12.09 6.04
C ALA A 555 7.70 -12.28 6.04
N GLU A 556 6.96 -11.24 5.65
CA GLU A 556 5.51 -11.23 5.67
C GLU A 556 4.98 -11.46 4.25
N VAL A 557 4.03 -12.40 4.09
CA VAL A 557 3.44 -12.77 2.79
C VAL A 557 4.48 -12.78 1.66
N PRO A 558 5.64 -13.47 1.84
CA PRO A 558 6.83 -13.22 1.06
C PRO A 558 6.78 -13.85 -0.33
N PHE A 559 7.11 -13.07 -1.35
CA PHE A 559 7.25 -13.53 -2.74
C PHE A 559 8.62 -14.23 -2.92
N VAL A 560 8.70 -15.50 -2.55
CA VAL A 560 9.97 -16.24 -2.45
C VAL A 560 10.10 -17.41 -3.41
N ASP A 561 9.01 -17.90 -3.98
CA ASP A 561 8.99 -18.95 -5.01
C ASP A 561 8.91 -18.34 -6.43
N VAL A 562 9.59 -17.23 -6.62
CA VAL A 562 9.49 -16.31 -7.76
C VAL A 562 9.53 -17.01 -9.11
N LEU A 563 10.49 -17.95 -9.28
CA LEU A 563 10.67 -18.63 -10.56
C LEU A 563 9.49 -19.52 -10.92
N ASN A 564 8.98 -20.30 -9.97
CA ASN A 564 7.86 -21.21 -10.22
C ASN A 564 6.55 -20.43 -10.43
N THR A 565 6.31 -19.39 -9.62
CA THR A 565 5.14 -18.51 -9.77
C THR A 565 5.15 -17.81 -11.12
N MET A 566 6.28 -17.22 -11.54
CA MET A 566 6.37 -16.52 -12.81
C MET A 566 6.35 -17.44 -14.05
N LEU A 567 6.58 -18.74 -13.88
CA LEU A 567 6.43 -19.75 -14.95
C LEU A 567 4.99 -20.18 -15.19
N ASP A 568 4.09 -19.90 -14.27
CA ASP A 568 2.68 -20.31 -14.34
C ASP A 568 1.75 -19.11 -14.64
N PRO A 569 1.39 -18.90 -15.90
CA PRO A 569 0.55 -17.78 -16.30
C PRO A 569 -0.93 -17.91 -15.86
N GLU A 570 -1.34 -19.06 -15.35
CA GLU A 570 -2.70 -19.30 -14.82
C GLU A 570 -2.84 -18.81 -13.36
N LEU A 571 -1.73 -18.54 -12.68
CA LEU A 571 -1.77 -17.97 -11.34
C LEU A 571 -2.19 -16.50 -11.38
N PRO A 572 -2.93 -16.04 -10.36
CA PRO A 572 -3.31 -14.64 -10.24
C PRO A 572 -2.12 -13.70 -10.43
N LEU A 573 -2.33 -12.63 -11.19
CA LEU A 573 -1.39 -11.53 -11.45
C LEU A 573 -0.12 -11.87 -12.23
N THR A 574 0.24 -13.13 -12.48
CA THR A 574 1.53 -13.52 -13.10
C THR A 574 1.82 -12.78 -14.40
N ILE A 575 0.84 -12.70 -15.33
CA ILE A 575 1.05 -12.03 -16.62
C ILE A 575 1.31 -10.52 -16.43
N THR A 576 0.61 -9.89 -15.50
CA THR A 576 0.79 -8.46 -15.19
C THR A 576 2.14 -8.14 -14.56
N GLU A 577 2.77 -9.13 -13.94
CA GLU A 577 4.04 -9.03 -13.26
C GLU A 577 5.26 -9.22 -14.18
N TYR A 578 5.05 -9.62 -15.45
CA TYR A 578 6.17 -9.76 -16.41
C TYR A 578 6.91 -8.44 -16.65
N ASP A 579 6.22 -7.31 -16.57
CA ASP A 579 6.83 -5.98 -16.72
C ASP A 579 7.75 -5.62 -15.52
N GLU A 580 7.54 -6.24 -14.35
CA GLU A 580 8.39 -6.03 -13.15
C GLU A 580 9.54 -7.02 -13.06
N TRP A 581 9.25 -8.33 -13.26
CA TRP A 581 10.22 -9.41 -13.02
C TRP A 581 10.82 -9.97 -14.32
N GLY A 582 10.11 -9.85 -15.43
CA GLY A 582 10.37 -10.49 -16.70
C GLY A 582 9.65 -11.84 -16.86
N ASN A 583 9.53 -12.30 -18.09
CA ASN A 583 8.89 -13.58 -18.41
C ASN A 583 9.92 -14.72 -18.45
N PRO A 584 9.95 -15.67 -17.47
CA PRO A 584 10.95 -16.74 -17.42
C PRO A 584 10.74 -17.85 -18.47
N GLN A 585 9.71 -17.77 -19.32
CA GLN A 585 9.65 -18.61 -20.52
C GLN A 585 10.76 -18.24 -21.50
N GLU A 586 11.35 -17.05 -21.39
CA GLU A 586 12.56 -16.64 -22.08
C GLU A 586 13.80 -17.16 -21.34
N PRO A 587 14.72 -17.91 -21.99
CA PRO A 587 15.85 -18.55 -21.30
C PRO A 587 16.77 -17.60 -20.53
N GLU A 588 16.99 -16.39 -21.04
CA GLU A 588 17.84 -15.40 -20.37
C GLU A 588 17.16 -14.84 -19.09
N VAL A 589 15.86 -14.63 -19.15
CA VAL A 589 15.04 -14.20 -18.00
C VAL A 589 14.97 -15.30 -16.96
N TYR A 590 14.80 -16.55 -17.38
CA TYR A 590 14.80 -17.71 -16.50
C TYR A 590 16.08 -17.78 -15.65
N GLU A 591 17.25 -17.74 -16.29
CA GLU A 591 18.53 -17.81 -15.58
C GLU A 591 18.74 -16.59 -14.67
N ARG A 592 18.27 -15.41 -15.08
CA ARG A 592 18.32 -14.18 -14.29
C ARG A 592 17.49 -14.28 -13.03
N ILE A 593 16.20 -14.67 -13.12
CA ILE A 593 15.32 -14.85 -11.95
C ILE A 593 15.88 -15.94 -11.04
N LYS A 594 16.26 -17.10 -11.59
CA LYS A 594 16.84 -18.20 -10.86
C LYS A 594 18.07 -17.79 -10.04
N ALA A 595 18.88 -16.87 -10.55
CA ALA A 595 20.10 -16.43 -9.86
C ALA A 595 19.84 -15.71 -8.53
N TYR A 596 18.67 -15.10 -8.35
CA TYR A 596 18.33 -14.39 -7.11
C TYR A 596 17.14 -14.98 -6.35
N ALA A 597 16.30 -15.78 -6.97
CA ALA A 597 15.07 -16.31 -6.38
C ALA A 597 15.34 -17.02 -5.05
N PRO A 598 14.68 -16.62 -3.95
CA PRO A 598 15.01 -17.12 -2.62
C PRO A 598 14.88 -18.63 -2.48
N TYR A 599 13.81 -19.21 -3.02
CA TYR A 599 13.55 -20.65 -2.93
C TYR A 599 14.63 -21.46 -3.64
N GLU A 600 15.04 -21.11 -4.84
CA GLU A 600 16.06 -21.81 -5.63
C GLU A 600 17.42 -21.76 -4.95
N ASN A 601 17.78 -20.64 -4.32
CA ASN A 601 19.11 -20.38 -3.76
C ASN A 601 19.27 -20.77 -2.28
N VAL A 602 18.31 -21.46 -1.68
CA VAL A 602 18.49 -22.05 -0.35
C VAL A 602 19.66 -23.05 -0.39
N SER A 603 20.64 -22.85 0.47
CA SER A 603 21.86 -23.66 0.51
C SER A 603 22.22 -24.11 1.93
N ALA A 604 23.11 -25.11 2.05
CA ALA A 604 23.58 -25.63 3.33
C ALA A 604 24.52 -24.62 4.00
N GLN A 605 23.92 -23.64 4.71
CA GLN A 605 24.62 -22.61 5.48
C GLN A 605 23.83 -22.27 6.75
N ALA A 606 24.44 -21.51 7.65
CA ALA A 606 23.77 -20.98 8.82
C ALA A 606 22.92 -19.76 8.42
N TYR A 607 21.63 -19.78 8.80
CA TYR A 607 20.70 -18.67 8.63
C TYR A 607 20.41 -17.99 9.97
N PRO A 608 20.04 -16.70 9.99
CA PRO A 608 19.59 -16.03 11.22
C PRO A 608 18.26 -16.60 11.72
N HIS A 609 17.81 -16.16 12.90
CA HIS A 609 16.44 -16.43 13.32
C HIS A 609 15.46 -15.89 12.27
N LEU A 610 14.44 -16.68 11.90
CA LEU A 610 13.50 -16.31 10.85
C LEU A 610 12.05 -16.58 11.29
N LEU A 611 11.21 -15.55 11.19
CA LEU A 611 9.75 -15.64 11.28
C LEU A 611 9.15 -15.35 9.90
N VAL A 612 8.35 -16.28 9.39
CA VAL A 612 7.62 -16.15 8.14
C VAL A 612 6.13 -16.14 8.43
N ILE A 613 5.41 -15.15 7.88
CA ILE A 613 3.96 -14.99 8.05
C ILE A 613 3.30 -15.08 6.69
N ALA A 614 2.20 -15.83 6.56
CA ALA A 614 1.46 -16.01 5.32
C ALA A 614 -0.05 -15.95 5.57
N GLY A 615 -0.81 -15.48 4.58
CA GLY A 615 -2.27 -15.57 4.52
C GLY A 615 -2.70 -16.76 3.67
N TYR A 616 -3.63 -17.58 4.16
CA TYR A 616 -4.10 -18.76 3.42
C TYR A 616 -4.94 -18.38 2.20
N ASN A 617 -5.69 -17.27 2.28
CA ASN A 617 -6.54 -16.73 1.22
C ASN A 617 -5.84 -15.64 0.40
N ASP A 618 -4.52 -15.53 0.49
CA ASP A 618 -3.75 -14.54 -0.25
C ASP A 618 -3.86 -14.81 -1.76
N SER A 619 -4.46 -13.88 -2.50
CA SER A 619 -4.64 -13.93 -3.94
C SER A 619 -3.44 -13.37 -4.72
N ARG A 620 -2.54 -12.62 -4.05
CA ARG A 620 -1.39 -11.95 -4.68
C ARG A 620 -0.10 -12.74 -4.57
N VAL A 621 0.18 -13.25 -3.36
CA VAL A 621 1.34 -14.12 -3.07
C VAL A 621 0.84 -15.36 -2.35
N GLN A 622 0.81 -16.45 -3.05
CA GLN A 622 0.19 -17.68 -2.57
C GLN A 622 0.86 -18.22 -1.29
N TYR A 623 0.08 -18.66 -0.32
CA TYR A 623 0.57 -19.20 0.98
C TYR A 623 1.63 -20.27 0.84
N TRP A 624 1.59 -21.03 -0.24
CA TRP A 624 2.54 -22.14 -0.43
C TRP A 624 3.95 -21.66 -0.75
N GLU A 625 4.16 -20.44 -1.22
CA GLU A 625 5.50 -19.88 -1.41
C GLU A 625 6.25 -19.85 -0.07
N ALA A 626 5.63 -19.26 0.95
CA ALA A 626 6.16 -19.25 2.32
C ALA A 626 6.35 -20.67 2.88
N ALA A 627 5.36 -21.55 2.70
CA ALA A 627 5.38 -22.90 3.23
C ALA A 627 6.48 -23.76 2.60
N LYS A 628 6.63 -23.71 1.28
CA LYS A 628 7.69 -24.39 0.52
C LYS A 628 9.07 -23.89 0.93
N TRP A 629 9.23 -22.58 1.02
CA TRP A 629 10.49 -21.94 1.41
C TRP A 629 10.93 -22.35 2.81
N VAL A 630 10.04 -22.32 3.79
CA VAL A 630 10.32 -22.78 5.16
C VAL A 630 10.64 -24.25 5.21
N ALA A 631 9.90 -25.10 4.48
CA ALA A 631 10.17 -26.54 4.40
C ALA A 631 11.59 -26.81 3.86
N LYS A 632 11.98 -26.13 2.77
CA LYS A 632 13.31 -26.27 2.17
C LYS A 632 14.42 -25.76 3.09
N LEU A 633 14.22 -24.60 3.73
CA LEU A 633 15.16 -24.07 4.71
C LEU A 633 15.37 -25.03 5.87
N ARG A 634 14.29 -25.60 6.44
CA ARG A 634 14.36 -26.52 7.58
C ARG A 634 15.13 -27.78 7.25
N ASP A 635 15.03 -28.27 6.03
CA ASP A 635 15.76 -29.44 5.54
C ASP A 635 17.25 -29.16 5.24
N THR A 636 17.60 -27.89 4.99
CA THR A 636 18.88 -27.53 4.38
C THR A 636 19.82 -26.77 5.31
N LYS A 637 19.27 -25.89 6.19
CA LYS A 637 20.08 -25.05 7.09
C LYS A 637 20.97 -25.89 8.03
N THR A 638 22.10 -25.31 8.44
CA THR A 638 23.11 -26.00 9.27
C THR A 638 23.22 -25.47 10.70
N ASP A 639 22.36 -24.57 11.11
CA ASP A 639 22.28 -23.93 12.41
C ASP A 639 21.06 -24.38 13.21
N ASP A 640 20.99 -23.98 14.49
CA ASP A 640 19.88 -24.25 15.41
C ASP A 640 19.01 -22.99 15.66
N ASN A 641 19.17 -21.93 14.87
CA ASN A 641 18.35 -20.73 14.99
C ASN A 641 16.87 -20.99 14.72
N LEU A 642 16.00 -20.20 15.35
CA LEU A 642 14.55 -20.32 15.16
C LEU A 642 14.18 -20.18 13.68
N LEU A 643 13.35 -21.10 13.20
CA LEU A 643 12.68 -21.03 11.90
C LEU A 643 11.20 -21.31 12.13
N LEU A 644 10.39 -20.28 11.98
CA LEU A 644 8.98 -20.28 12.35
C LEU A 644 8.14 -19.89 11.14
N LEU A 645 7.06 -20.65 10.89
CA LEU A 645 6.01 -20.29 9.95
C LEU A 645 4.70 -20.11 10.70
N LYS A 646 4.03 -18.97 10.44
CA LYS A 646 2.66 -18.70 10.84
C LYS A 646 1.81 -18.53 9.59
N THR A 647 0.78 -19.35 9.43
CA THR A 647 -0.21 -19.19 8.35
C THR A 647 -1.55 -18.81 8.97
N GLU A 648 -2.02 -17.60 8.65
CA GLU A 648 -3.37 -17.15 9.04
C GLU A 648 -4.41 -17.77 8.11
N LEU A 649 -5.16 -18.75 8.61
CA LEU A 649 -6.07 -19.56 7.80
C LEU A 649 -7.33 -18.80 7.32
N GLY A 650 -7.61 -17.64 7.89
CA GLY A 650 -8.74 -16.79 7.52
C GLY A 650 -8.34 -15.43 6.97
N ALA A 651 -7.10 -15.26 6.53
CA ALA A 651 -6.56 -13.99 6.06
C ALA A 651 -6.10 -14.05 4.62
N GLY A 652 -6.21 -12.92 3.91
CA GLY A 652 -5.61 -12.66 2.61
C GLY A 652 -4.26 -11.94 2.71
N HIS A 653 -3.87 -11.21 1.65
CA HIS A 653 -2.58 -10.51 1.54
C HIS A 653 -2.36 -9.45 2.63
N GLY A 654 -3.42 -8.77 3.04
CA GLY A 654 -3.37 -7.74 4.08
C GLY A 654 -3.37 -8.26 5.53
N GLY A 655 -3.29 -9.58 5.75
CA GLY A 655 -3.42 -10.19 7.07
C GLY A 655 -4.87 -10.29 7.56
N MET A 656 -5.05 -10.54 8.85
CA MET A 656 -6.37 -10.58 9.48
C MET A 656 -6.99 -9.19 9.55
N SER A 657 -8.29 -9.10 9.28
CA SER A 657 -9.02 -7.84 9.37
C SER A 657 -9.31 -7.43 10.82
N GLY A 658 -9.52 -6.11 11.02
CA GLY A 658 -9.82 -5.54 12.33
C GLY A 658 -8.59 -4.94 13.03
N ARG A 659 -8.81 -3.78 13.68
CA ARG A 659 -7.70 -2.99 14.27
C ARG A 659 -6.99 -3.68 15.43
N TYR A 660 -7.70 -4.46 16.24
CA TYR A 660 -7.08 -5.12 17.39
C TYR A 660 -6.33 -6.39 16.98
N GLN A 661 -6.78 -7.06 15.93
CA GLN A 661 -6.06 -8.23 15.42
C GLN A 661 -4.70 -7.80 14.85
N GLY A 662 -4.63 -6.73 14.06
CA GLY A 662 -3.35 -6.18 13.58
C GLY A 662 -2.38 -5.82 14.72
N LEU A 663 -2.87 -5.32 15.87
CA LEU A 663 -2.03 -5.08 17.04
C LEU A 663 -1.47 -6.38 17.67
N ARG A 664 -2.22 -7.49 17.61
CA ARG A 664 -1.74 -8.80 18.10
C ARG A 664 -0.63 -9.34 17.20
N ASP A 665 -0.76 -9.15 15.89
CA ASP A 665 0.24 -9.57 14.93
C ASP A 665 1.56 -8.80 15.14
N VAL A 666 1.49 -7.47 15.30
CA VAL A 666 2.66 -6.66 15.67
C VAL A 666 3.27 -7.09 17.02
N ALA A 667 2.43 -7.41 18.02
CA ALA A 667 2.94 -7.90 19.31
C ALA A 667 3.64 -9.26 19.19
N LEU A 668 3.19 -10.13 18.27
CA LEU A 668 3.87 -11.39 17.93
C LEU A 668 5.25 -11.13 17.31
N GLU A 669 5.32 -10.28 16.30
CA GLU A 669 6.57 -9.90 15.63
C GLU A 669 7.57 -9.30 16.60
N TYR A 670 7.15 -8.34 17.43
CA TYR A 670 8.04 -7.72 18.42
C TYR A 670 8.46 -8.71 19.50
N GLY A 671 7.58 -9.63 19.92
CA GLY A 671 7.94 -10.74 20.81
C GLY A 671 9.04 -11.62 20.22
N PHE A 672 8.94 -11.95 18.92
CA PHE A 672 9.99 -12.66 18.20
C PHE A 672 11.31 -11.84 18.14
N VAL A 673 11.22 -10.55 17.80
CA VAL A 673 12.38 -9.64 17.75
C VAL A 673 13.11 -9.60 19.09
N PHE A 674 12.40 -9.39 20.20
CA PHE A 674 13.01 -9.33 21.52
C PHE A 674 13.62 -10.67 21.93
N LYS A 675 12.98 -11.79 21.61
CA LYS A 675 13.55 -13.12 21.84
C LYS A 675 14.84 -13.34 21.06
N ALA A 676 14.84 -13.03 19.76
CA ALA A 676 16.01 -13.21 18.89
C ALA A 676 17.20 -12.31 19.28
N LEU A 677 16.92 -11.15 19.87
CA LEU A 677 17.92 -10.21 20.38
C LEU A 677 18.34 -10.48 21.82
N GLY A 678 17.68 -11.42 22.53
CA GLY A 678 17.91 -11.67 23.94
C GLY A 678 17.52 -10.50 24.86
N LEU A 679 16.56 -9.69 24.43
CA LEU A 679 15.99 -8.57 25.17
C LEU A 679 14.66 -9.00 25.79
N VAL A 680 14.63 -9.38 27.06
CA VAL A 680 13.40 -9.75 27.78
C VAL A 680 13.30 -9.03 29.10
#